data_74156b4e87b247d710ca6799cd79aa63
#
_entry.id   74156b4e87b247d710ca6799cd79aa63
#
_cell.length_a   1.000
_cell.length_b   1.000
_cell.length_c   1.000
_cell.angle_alpha   90.00
_cell.angle_beta   90.00
_cell.angle_gamma   90.00
#
_symmetry.space_group_name_H-M   'P 1'
#
loop_
_entity.id
_entity.type
_entity.pdbx_description
1 polymer ?
#
loop_
_entity_poly.entity_id
_entity_poly.type
_entity_poly.pdbx_seq_one_letter_code
_entity_poly.pdbx_strand_id
1 'polypeptide(L)'
;MASASLDRLFHPRSVAVFGSVKRGKIGHQLLTQLVEGGFPGALLAVNPRAEAPEGLPSVPAFAALKPSAQPVDLALVAVPAPFVNEVILSCGAAGVPFAVVLTSGFAEAGHVEEERALARAACQAGVRLIGPNCAGIMNTASRLYASIEVRALPGRTAFLTQSGAVGGAVLGLARERGIGFSTFVSYGNRADIDEAELLEYLSEDPQTGVIGLYLESLSDGREFLRTVQRVTRRKPVVIIKAGRSGSGLRAAGSHTGALAGSDAVFQAMVQQSGAVRVPGMEEMLDLCEGFTRLAPLAGSRVVIVTNSGGPGILTADRAEELGLEVPPTPETVRAALREFLPAHCALANPIDLTVEGTRENYSRALRAALAGEGFDAAVAINVATPFLDSVALAEGILEAASELEGAEGGRVQGGPAQPTAKGSARAPKPLAAVFMAGEIVVEASRRLKDGGVPVLPTGERAAAVLAGLRDYYRHRERPGGELPPDPDPETLSLAADGPVLEPDLVDFLEAEGFPFPPHAYARSERQALEAAGRLGFPLVLKAVSPRILHKSDAGGVVLGLRSLQAVRRAYAAMRGRLEGQDLRGVMLYRQVEGAVEMIAGVKRDPAFGPVVLVGAGGLFTELLRDACLRIAPFEREEALRMIGSLRAARLLQGYRGSPARDRGALADLLARLARLASRYPAIRELDFNPVFVLERGALIGDVRLLV
;
A
#
# COMPACT_ATOMS: atom_id res chain seq x y z
N MET A 1 -0.27 0.20 -28.80
CA MET A 1 0.99 0.85 -29.20
C MET A 1 2.03 0.37 -28.22
N ALA A 2 3.17 -0.16 -28.69
CA ALA A 2 4.23 -0.61 -27.78
C ALA A 2 4.68 0.60 -26.95
N SER A 3 4.66 0.47 -25.61
CA SER A 3 5.19 1.45 -24.67
C SER A 3 6.60 1.82 -25.14
N ALA A 4 6.80 3.07 -25.56
CA ALA A 4 8.15 3.57 -25.82
C ALA A 4 8.89 3.44 -24.50
N SER A 5 9.97 2.67 -24.48
CA SER A 5 10.77 2.46 -23.29
C SER A 5 11.13 3.82 -22.69
N LEU A 6 10.88 4.02 -21.37
CA LEU A 6 11.25 5.24 -20.65
C LEU A 6 12.78 5.42 -20.53
N ASP A 7 13.58 4.56 -21.15
CA ASP A 7 15.04 4.62 -21.08
C ASP A 7 15.59 5.97 -21.53
N ARG A 8 15.04 6.55 -22.63
CA ARG A 8 15.50 7.86 -23.09
C ARG A 8 15.09 9.02 -22.16
N LEU A 9 14.06 8.83 -21.32
CA LEU A 9 13.69 9.80 -20.31
C LEU A 9 14.75 9.85 -19.20
N PHE A 10 15.22 8.68 -18.75
CA PHE A 10 16.16 8.56 -17.63
C PHE A 10 17.63 8.46 -18.05
N HIS A 11 17.90 8.07 -19.30
CA HIS A 11 19.24 7.98 -19.90
C HIS A 11 19.33 8.78 -21.23
N PRO A 12 18.95 10.08 -21.21
CA PRO A 12 19.02 10.88 -22.43
C PRO A 12 20.47 11.14 -22.84
N ARG A 13 20.72 11.18 -24.13
CA ARG A 13 22.02 11.57 -24.70
C ARG A 13 22.13 13.08 -24.86
N SER A 14 21.01 13.77 -24.81
CA SER A 14 20.93 15.22 -25.00
C SER A 14 19.70 15.79 -24.29
N VAL A 15 19.87 16.97 -23.69
CA VAL A 15 18.82 17.68 -22.95
C VAL A 15 18.72 19.12 -23.44
N ALA A 16 17.51 19.55 -23.76
CA ALA A 16 17.21 20.95 -24.08
C ALA A 16 16.42 21.60 -22.93
N VAL A 17 16.86 22.77 -22.47
CA VAL A 17 16.22 23.53 -21.40
C VAL A 17 15.52 24.76 -21.98
N PHE A 18 14.19 24.76 -21.90
CA PHE A 18 13.34 25.88 -22.36
C PHE A 18 13.03 26.81 -21.18
N GLY A 19 13.49 28.05 -21.29
CA GLY A 19 13.21 29.03 -20.25
C GLY A 19 14.32 30.06 -20.09
N SER A 20 14.13 30.93 -19.09
CA SER A 20 15.10 31.97 -18.78
C SER A 20 16.36 31.40 -18.14
N VAL A 21 17.49 31.68 -18.72
CA VAL A 21 18.82 31.27 -18.19
C VAL A 21 19.44 32.33 -17.25
N LYS A 22 18.70 33.37 -16.93
CA LYS A 22 19.16 34.40 -15.98
C LYS A 22 19.27 33.80 -14.56
N ARG A 23 20.32 34.21 -13.83
CA ARG A 23 20.54 33.79 -12.43
C ARG A 23 19.27 33.97 -11.57
N GLY A 24 18.93 32.98 -10.79
CA GLY A 24 17.72 32.94 -9.95
C GLY A 24 16.43 32.52 -10.67
N LYS A 25 16.51 32.09 -11.94
CA LYS A 25 15.39 31.53 -12.70
C LYS A 25 15.53 30.02 -12.82
N ILE A 26 14.41 29.32 -12.98
CA ILE A 26 14.34 27.85 -13.04
C ILE A 26 15.24 27.28 -14.15
N GLY A 27 15.20 27.84 -15.37
CA GLY A 27 16.04 27.36 -16.45
C GLY A 27 17.54 27.48 -16.17
N HIS A 28 17.99 28.55 -15.47
CA HIS A 28 19.37 28.66 -15.00
C HIS A 28 19.70 27.55 -13.97
N GLN A 29 18.82 27.33 -13.00
CA GLN A 29 19.03 26.31 -11.96
C GLN A 29 19.14 24.91 -12.57
N LEU A 30 18.26 24.56 -13.53
CA LEU A 30 18.30 23.26 -14.23
C LEU A 30 19.63 23.08 -14.98
N LEU A 31 20.09 24.07 -15.74
CA LEU A 31 21.37 24.00 -16.41
C LEU A 31 22.54 23.85 -15.43
N THR A 32 22.53 24.63 -14.33
CA THR A 32 23.55 24.54 -13.29
C THR A 32 23.58 23.14 -12.66
N GLN A 33 22.42 22.57 -12.33
CA GLN A 33 22.34 21.22 -11.76
C GLN A 33 22.87 20.14 -12.71
N LEU A 34 22.58 20.26 -14.01
CA LEU A 34 23.08 19.31 -15.02
C LEU A 34 24.60 19.44 -15.21
N VAL A 35 25.12 20.67 -15.33
CA VAL A 35 26.57 20.93 -15.52
C VAL A 35 27.37 20.50 -14.29
N GLU A 36 27.02 21.00 -13.11
CA GLU A 36 27.70 20.68 -11.86
C GLU A 36 27.53 19.20 -11.46
N GLY A 37 26.41 18.56 -11.88
CA GLY A 37 26.15 17.14 -11.72
C GLY A 37 27.00 16.27 -12.65
N GLY A 38 27.68 16.88 -13.64
CA GLY A 38 28.52 16.18 -14.59
C GLY A 38 27.74 15.37 -15.62
N PHE A 39 26.57 15.86 -16.07
CA PHE A 39 25.80 15.20 -17.12
C PHE A 39 26.68 14.98 -18.37
N PRO A 40 26.82 13.75 -18.86
CA PRO A 40 27.76 13.44 -19.93
C PRO A 40 27.26 13.78 -21.34
N GLY A 41 25.95 14.06 -21.48
CA GLY A 41 25.30 14.31 -22.76
C GLY A 41 25.37 15.75 -23.21
N ALA A 42 24.81 16.03 -24.39
CA ALA A 42 24.74 17.39 -24.92
C ALA A 42 23.68 18.23 -24.20
N LEU A 43 24.00 19.46 -23.87
CA LEU A 43 23.07 20.43 -23.26
C LEU A 43 22.80 21.58 -24.21
N LEU A 44 21.55 22.01 -24.31
CA LEU A 44 21.11 23.10 -25.17
C LEU A 44 20.19 24.05 -24.38
N ALA A 45 20.47 25.34 -24.39
CA ALA A 45 19.56 26.34 -23.86
C ALA A 45 18.64 26.88 -25.00
N VAL A 46 17.35 26.93 -24.75
CA VAL A 46 16.34 27.40 -25.68
C VAL A 46 15.54 28.56 -25.07
N ASN A 47 15.72 29.77 -25.57
CA ASN A 47 14.97 30.94 -25.13
C ASN A 47 14.93 32.03 -26.20
N PRO A 48 13.96 32.96 -26.17
CA PRO A 48 13.76 33.95 -27.25
C PRO A 48 14.96 34.83 -27.55
N ARG A 49 15.92 34.97 -26.61
CA ARG A 49 17.10 35.81 -26.76
C ARG A 49 18.35 35.03 -27.19
N ALA A 50 18.25 33.73 -27.32
CA ALA A 50 19.37 32.84 -27.58
C ALA A 50 20.53 33.03 -26.57
N GLU A 51 20.18 33.32 -25.28
CA GLU A 51 21.14 33.45 -24.20
C GLU A 51 21.47 32.05 -23.62
N ALA A 52 22.73 31.82 -23.30
CA ALA A 52 23.17 30.63 -22.54
C ALA A 52 24.28 30.99 -21.54
N PRO A 53 24.48 30.18 -20.48
CA PRO A 53 25.70 30.23 -19.72
C PRO A 53 26.94 29.99 -20.57
N GLU A 54 28.09 30.51 -20.14
CA GLU A 54 29.34 30.38 -20.86
C GLU A 54 29.67 28.90 -21.18
N GLY A 55 30.03 28.62 -22.42
CA GLY A 55 30.38 27.28 -22.90
C GLY A 55 29.19 26.38 -23.31
N LEU A 56 27.94 26.83 -23.17
CA LEU A 56 26.77 26.08 -23.63
C LEU A 56 26.19 26.65 -24.92
N PRO A 57 25.77 25.79 -25.87
CA PRO A 57 25.05 26.24 -27.09
C PRO A 57 23.65 26.76 -26.73
N SER A 58 23.19 27.78 -27.44
CA SER A 58 21.86 28.34 -27.35
C SER A 58 21.22 28.58 -28.68
N VAL A 59 19.88 28.49 -28.74
CA VAL A 59 19.07 28.78 -29.91
C VAL A 59 17.79 29.52 -29.52
N PRO A 60 17.24 30.41 -30.36
CA PRO A 60 16.03 31.15 -30.07
C PRO A 60 14.76 30.27 -30.10
N ALA A 61 14.77 29.23 -30.91
CA ALA A 61 13.69 28.23 -31.00
C ALA A 61 14.21 26.92 -31.61
N PHE A 62 13.49 25.82 -31.46
CA PHE A 62 13.85 24.52 -32.07
C PHE A 62 13.93 24.59 -33.63
N ALA A 63 13.08 25.37 -34.27
CA ALA A 63 13.12 25.56 -35.70
C ALA A 63 14.48 26.09 -36.24
N ALA A 64 15.30 26.67 -35.34
CA ALA A 64 16.65 27.12 -35.68
C ALA A 64 17.70 25.98 -35.62
N LEU A 65 17.36 24.80 -35.08
CA LEU A 65 18.21 23.60 -35.10
C LEU A 65 18.19 23.03 -36.53
N LYS A 66 19.36 23.03 -37.20
CA LYS A 66 19.49 22.33 -38.47
C LYS A 66 19.29 20.83 -38.28
N PRO A 67 18.71 20.11 -39.26
CA PRO A 67 18.49 18.64 -39.16
C PRO A 67 19.76 17.81 -38.91
N SER A 68 20.94 18.37 -39.07
CA SER A 68 22.24 17.73 -38.81
C SER A 68 22.73 17.87 -37.37
N ALA A 69 22.06 18.65 -36.51
CA ALA A 69 22.38 18.71 -35.10
C ALA A 69 21.92 17.44 -34.40
N GLN A 70 22.61 17.02 -33.32
CA GLN A 70 22.27 15.85 -32.57
C GLN A 70 20.80 15.89 -32.14
N PRO A 71 20.04 14.77 -32.29
CA PRO A 71 18.64 14.72 -31.86
C PRO A 71 18.55 14.98 -30.35
N VAL A 72 17.56 15.77 -29.93
CA VAL A 72 17.29 16.01 -28.49
C VAL A 72 16.42 14.89 -27.98
N ASP A 73 16.86 14.19 -26.91
CA ASP A 73 16.11 13.10 -26.30
C ASP A 73 15.13 13.60 -25.22
N LEU A 74 15.45 14.71 -24.52
CA LEU A 74 14.66 15.23 -23.41
C LEU A 74 14.56 16.76 -23.45
N ALA A 75 13.33 17.28 -23.30
CA ALA A 75 13.06 18.70 -23.11
C ALA A 75 12.68 18.99 -21.65
N LEU A 76 13.33 19.99 -21.02
CA LEU A 76 12.93 20.55 -19.73
C LEU A 76 12.24 21.88 -19.96
N VAL A 77 10.94 21.95 -19.59
CA VAL A 77 10.08 23.09 -19.95
C VAL A 77 9.80 23.94 -18.69
N ALA A 78 10.37 25.15 -18.67
CA ALA A 78 10.24 26.12 -17.58
C ALA A 78 9.87 27.51 -18.13
N VAL A 79 8.88 27.54 -19.03
CA VAL A 79 8.29 28.76 -19.60
C VAL A 79 6.95 29.06 -18.94
N PRO A 80 6.40 30.30 -19.00
CA PRO A 80 5.05 30.57 -18.47
C PRO A 80 3.99 29.69 -19.15
N ALA A 81 2.94 29.33 -18.40
CA ALA A 81 1.92 28.36 -18.81
C ALA A 81 1.32 28.62 -20.23
N PRO A 82 1.01 29.85 -20.65
CA PRO A 82 0.45 30.10 -21.99
C PRO A 82 1.36 29.66 -23.15
N PHE A 83 2.66 29.51 -22.91
CA PHE A 83 3.64 29.15 -23.98
C PHE A 83 3.99 27.66 -23.96
N VAL A 84 3.53 26.88 -22.98
CA VAL A 84 3.89 25.45 -22.82
C VAL A 84 3.44 24.64 -24.04
N ASN A 85 2.20 24.82 -24.50
CA ASN A 85 1.67 24.10 -25.66
C ASN A 85 2.51 24.35 -26.93
N GLU A 86 2.91 25.59 -27.19
CA GLU A 86 3.77 25.94 -28.33
C GLU A 86 5.12 25.23 -28.25
N VAL A 87 5.72 25.18 -27.06
CA VAL A 87 6.99 24.47 -26.82
C VAL A 87 6.83 22.98 -27.08
N ILE A 88 5.75 22.34 -26.59
CA ILE A 88 5.50 20.90 -26.81
C ILE A 88 5.30 20.57 -28.29
N LEU A 89 4.53 21.38 -29.02
CA LEU A 89 4.39 21.21 -30.47
C LEU A 89 5.73 21.38 -31.22
N SER A 90 6.56 22.34 -30.80
CA SER A 90 7.91 22.52 -31.33
C SER A 90 8.83 21.33 -31.03
N CYS A 91 8.70 20.73 -29.83
CA CYS A 91 9.40 19.50 -29.47
C CYS A 91 9.01 18.34 -30.40
N GLY A 92 7.71 18.15 -30.65
CA GLY A 92 7.23 17.11 -31.57
C GLY A 92 7.74 17.33 -33.01
N ALA A 93 7.68 18.56 -33.51
CA ALA A 93 8.21 18.89 -34.84
C ALA A 93 9.72 18.61 -34.95
N ALA A 94 10.48 18.73 -33.86
CA ALA A 94 11.91 18.40 -33.79
C ALA A 94 12.21 16.93 -33.49
N GLY A 95 11.18 16.09 -33.27
CA GLY A 95 11.33 14.67 -32.97
C GLY A 95 11.79 14.37 -31.52
N VAL A 96 11.57 15.29 -30.57
CA VAL A 96 11.88 15.09 -29.14
C VAL A 96 10.84 14.17 -28.53
N PRO A 97 11.21 12.99 -28.01
CA PRO A 97 10.24 12.01 -27.52
C PRO A 97 9.70 12.30 -26.12
N PHE A 98 10.43 13.04 -25.27
CA PHE A 98 10.06 13.28 -23.88
C PHE A 98 10.21 14.73 -23.46
N ALA A 99 9.25 15.21 -22.64
CA ALA A 99 9.34 16.52 -22.01
C ALA A 99 8.98 16.43 -20.51
N VAL A 100 9.72 17.17 -19.69
CA VAL A 100 9.41 17.41 -18.28
C VAL A 100 8.91 18.84 -18.15
N VAL A 101 7.65 19.02 -17.77
CA VAL A 101 6.99 20.32 -17.67
C VAL A 101 6.98 20.78 -16.21
N LEU A 102 7.94 21.63 -15.84
CA LEU A 102 8.03 22.14 -14.46
C LEU A 102 6.99 23.22 -14.18
N THR A 103 6.49 23.85 -15.22
CA THR A 103 5.54 24.97 -15.15
C THR A 103 4.25 24.58 -14.42
N SER A 104 3.84 25.40 -13.46
CA SER A 104 2.54 25.37 -12.76
C SER A 104 1.52 26.30 -13.45
N GLY A 105 0.26 26.27 -12.97
CA GLY A 105 -0.85 27.08 -13.47
C GLY A 105 -1.82 26.27 -14.34
N PHE A 106 -1.98 24.99 -14.09
CA PHE A 106 -2.87 24.05 -14.79
C PHE A 106 -4.00 23.55 -13.85
N ALA A 107 -4.27 22.27 -13.77
CA ALA A 107 -5.39 21.73 -13.00
C ALA A 107 -5.33 22.07 -11.51
N GLU A 108 -4.15 22.17 -10.90
CA GLU A 108 -3.96 22.59 -9.51
C GLU A 108 -4.36 24.06 -9.26
N ALA A 109 -4.39 24.88 -10.31
CA ALA A 109 -4.89 26.25 -10.28
C ALA A 109 -6.34 26.40 -10.82
N GLY A 110 -7.02 25.27 -11.07
CA GLY A 110 -8.38 25.23 -11.62
C GLY A 110 -8.45 25.20 -13.15
N HIS A 111 -7.34 25.26 -13.88
CA HIS A 111 -7.27 25.26 -15.33
C HIS A 111 -7.22 23.83 -15.91
N VAL A 112 -8.24 23.04 -15.60
CA VAL A 112 -8.30 21.61 -15.99
C VAL A 112 -8.34 21.41 -17.52
N GLU A 113 -9.05 22.28 -18.25
CA GLU A 113 -9.16 22.16 -19.71
C GLU A 113 -7.86 22.51 -20.43
N GLU A 114 -7.08 23.43 -19.89
CA GLU A 114 -5.74 23.78 -20.39
C GLU A 114 -4.77 22.60 -20.23
N GLU A 115 -4.83 21.87 -19.09
CA GLU A 115 -4.04 20.67 -18.88
C GLU A 115 -4.45 19.54 -19.83
N ARG A 116 -5.75 19.32 -20.02
CA ARG A 116 -6.25 18.37 -21.02
C ARG A 116 -5.83 18.74 -22.43
N ALA A 117 -5.82 20.04 -22.76
CA ALA A 117 -5.34 20.52 -24.06
C ALA A 117 -3.84 20.25 -24.23
N LEU A 118 -3.04 20.45 -23.18
CA LEU A 118 -1.61 20.12 -23.16
C LEU A 118 -1.39 18.62 -23.41
N ALA A 119 -2.09 17.74 -22.71
CA ALA A 119 -1.99 16.29 -22.90
C ALA A 119 -2.35 15.86 -24.32
N ARG A 120 -3.43 16.43 -24.88
CA ARG A 120 -3.82 16.17 -26.27
C ARG A 120 -2.76 16.66 -27.29
N ALA A 121 -2.22 17.86 -27.08
CA ALA A 121 -1.17 18.42 -27.96
C ALA A 121 0.09 17.54 -27.93
N ALA A 122 0.51 17.10 -26.76
CA ALA A 122 1.65 16.20 -26.60
C ALA A 122 1.44 14.85 -27.28
N CYS A 123 0.28 14.23 -27.07
CA CYS A 123 -0.08 12.97 -27.74
C CYS A 123 -0.07 13.10 -29.27
N GLN A 124 -0.65 14.16 -29.82
CA GLN A 124 -0.66 14.43 -31.27
C GLN A 124 0.74 14.70 -31.82
N ALA A 125 1.60 15.36 -31.06
CA ALA A 125 2.98 15.65 -31.40
C ALA A 125 3.93 14.45 -31.20
N GLY A 126 3.49 13.36 -30.62
CA GLY A 126 4.30 12.19 -30.29
C GLY A 126 5.29 12.42 -29.14
N VAL A 127 5.00 13.37 -28.24
CA VAL A 127 5.82 13.72 -27.08
C VAL A 127 5.17 13.17 -25.80
N ARG A 128 5.93 12.42 -25.00
CA ARG A 128 5.49 11.93 -23.69
C ARG A 128 5.84 12.95 -22.59
N LEU A 129 4.97 13.15 -21.62
CA LEU A 129 5.11 14.19 -20.61
C LEU A 129 5.27 13.65 -19.18
N ILE A 130 6.22 14.22 -18.42
CA ILE A 130 6.21 14.27 -16.97
C ILE A 130 5.69 15.64 -16.52
N GLY A 131 4.78 15.70 -15.57
CA GLY A 131 4.13 16.94 -15.12
C GLY A 131 2.74 17.14 -15.76
N PRO A 132 2.30 18.40 -15.89
CA PRO A 132 2.91 19.66 -15.46
C PRO A 132 2.97 19.82 -13.94
N ASN A 133 3.42 21.00 -13.47
CA ASN A 133 3.51 21.33 -12.05
C ASN A 133 4.39 20.33 -11.26
N CYS A 134 5.58 20.06 -11.74
CA CYS A 134 6.52 19.11 -11.15
C CYS A 134 7.85 19.77 -10.76
N ALA A 135 8.63 19.11 -9.89
CA ALA A 135 9.97 19.58 -9.52
C ALA A 135 11.09 18.99 -10.40
N GLY A 136 10.75 18.16 -11.37
CA GLY A 136 11.69 17.53 -12.28
C GLY A 136 12.08 16.11 -11.93
N ILE A 137 13.12 15.60 -12.58
CA ILE A 137 13.59 14.22 -12.46
C ILE A 137 15.10 14.15 -12.23
N MET A 138 15.54 13.07 -11.59
CA MET A 138 16.96 12.74 -11.46
C MET A 138 17.18 11.24 -11.69
N ASN A 139 18.28 10.89 -12.34
CA ASN A 139 18.80 9.53 -12.38
C ASN A 139 20.31 9.60 -12.11
N THR A 140 20.76 8.98 -11.01
CA THR A 140 22.13 9.15 -10.54
C THR A 140 23.13 8.35 -11.37
N ALA A 141 22.73 7.23 -11.99
CA ALA A 141 23.58 6.43 -12.86
C ALA A 141 23.95 7.16 -14.15
N SER A 142 23.00 7.88 -14.75
CA SER A 142 23.22 8.73 -15.95
C SER A 142 23.70 10.14 -15.60
N ARG A 143 23.84 10.48 -14.32
CA ARG A 143 24.11 11.84 -13.81
C ARG A 143 23.12 12.89 -14.32
N LEU A 144 21.89 12.47 -14.56
CA LEU A 144 20.80 13.34 -14.95
C LEU A 144 20.22 14.01 -13.71
N TYR A 145 20.58 15.24 -13.43
CA TYR A 145 20.01 16.04 -12.33
C TYR A 145 19.10 17.14 -12.88
N ALA A 146 18.06 16.71 -13.58
CA ALA A 146 17.09 17.57 -14.25
C ALA A 146 15.95 18.00 -13.30
N SER A 147 16.30 18.60 -12.16
CA SER A 147 15.36 19.00 -11.12
C SER A 147 15.77 20.31 -10.48
N ILE A 148 14.77 21.01 -9.88
CA ILE A 148 15.01 22.21 -9.07
C ILE A 148 15.39 21.89 -7.63
N GLU A 149 15.30 20.64 -7.22
CA GLU A 149 15.59 20.17 -5.87
C GLU A 149 17.07 19.88 -5.64
N VAL A 150 17.45 19.66 -4.37
CA VAL A 150 18.81 19.28 -4.02
C VAL A 150 19.19 17.97 -4.70
N ARG A 151 20.45 17.87 -5.18
CA ARG A 151 20.93 16.67 -5.86
C ARG A 151 20.90 15.46 -4.96
N ALA A 152 20.31 14.37 -5.44
CA ALA A 152 20.30 13.08 -4.78
C ALA A 152 21.73 12.49 -4.69
N LEU A 153 22.05 11.85 -3.58
CA LEU A 153 23.22 10.98 -3.47
C LEU A 153 22.98 9.70 -4.28
N PRO A 154 24.01 9.12 -4.93
CA PRO A 154 23.86 7.83 -5.59
C PRO A 154 23.48 6.71 -4.61
N GLY A 155 22.54 5.87 -4.99
CA GLY A 155 22.05 4.76 -4.17
C GLY A 155 21.04 3.89 -4.91
N ARG A 156 20.27 3.10 -4.19
CA ARG A 156 19.36 2.10 -4.77
C ARG A 156 17.86 2.34 -4.49
N THR A 157 17.52 3.46 -3.90
CA THR A 157 16.13 3.85 -3.68
C THR A 157 15.62 4.65 -4.88
N ALA A 158 14.51 4.26 -5.49
CA ALA A 158 13.76 5.16 -6.37
C ALA A 158 12.71 5.89 -5.55
N PHE A 159 12.47 7.18 -5.82
CA PHE A 159 11.43 7.93 -5.15
C PHE A 159 10.55 8.67 -6.15
N LEU A 160 9.25 8.35 -6.11
CA LEU A 160 8.19 8.94 -6.92
C LEU A 160 7.32 9.83 -6.03
N THR A 161 7.02 11.05 -6.47
CA THR A 161 6.21 11.98 -5.69
C THR A 161 5.29 12.84 -6.54
N GLN A 162 4.05 13.02 -6.10
CA GLN A 162 3.11 14.00 -6.66
C GLN A 162 3.44 15.42 -6.20
N SER A 163 4.08 15.57 -5.02
CA SER A 163 4.41 16.88 -4.44
C SER A 163 5.90 17.19 -4.59
N GLY A 164 6.23 18.30 -5.27
CA GLY A 164 7.59 18.79 -5.37
C GLY A 164 8.19 19.11 -4.00
N ALA A 165 7.44 19.81 -3.14
CA ALA A 165 7.90 20.19 -1.80
C ALA A 165 8.21 18.97 -0.90
N VAL A 166 7.37 17.93 -0.94
CA VAL A 166 7.65 16.67 -0.24
C VAL A 166 8.88 15.99 -0.83
N GLY A 167 9.04 16.06 -2.16
CA GLY A 167 10.24 15.57 -2.85
C GLY A 167 11.51 16.22 -2.33
N GLY A 168 11.55 17.54 -2.28
CA GLY A 168 12.67 18.29 -1.76
C GLY A 168 12.98 17.99 -0.29
N ALA A 169 11.95 17.89 0.55
CA ALA A 169 12.10 17.53 1.96
C ALA A 169 12.70 16.12 2.15
N VAL A 170 12.21 15.13 1.40
CA VAL A 170 12.74 13.75 1.43
C VAL A 170 14.20 13.70 0.98
N LEU A 171 14.55 14.40 -0.11
CA LEU A 171 15.94 14.47 -0.58
C LEU A 171 16.87 15.16 0.45
N GLY A 172 16.40 16.21 1.12
CA GLY A 172 17.12 16.88 2.20
C GLY A 172 17.41 15.96 3.37
N LEU A 173 16.36 15.34 3.93
CA LEU A 173 16.47 14.37 5.03
C LEU A 173 17.35 13.17 4.66
N ALA A 174 17.22 12.65 3.46
CA ALA A 174 18.01 11.54 2.98
C ALA A 174 19.51 11.90 2.87
N ARG A 175 19.81 13.12 2.41
CA ARG A 175 21.18 13.62 2.32
C ARG A 175 21.86 13.75 3.68
N GLU A 176 21.15 14.28 4.69
CA GLU A 176 21.62 14.34 6.07
C GLU A 176 21.93 12.95 6.64
N ARG A 177 21.15 11.95 6.25
CA ARG A 177 21.27 10.56 6.71
C ARG A 177 22.22 9.71 5.87
N GLY A 178 22.75 10.22 4.74
CA GLY A 178 23.58 9.47 3.81
C GLY A 178 22.83 8.39 3.03
N ILE A 179 21.51 8.56 2.83
CA ILE A 179 20.68 7.66 2.03
C ILE A 179 20.69 8.13 0.57
N GLY A 180 21.05 7.23 -0.34
CA GLY A 180 21.16 7.51 -1.76
C GLY A 180 19.98 7.02 -2.59
N PHE A 181 19.79 7.64 -3.76
CA PHE A 181 18.75 7.30 -4.72
C PHE A 181 19.34 6.83 -6.05
N SER A 182 18.65 5.89 -6.69
CA SER A 182 18.84 5.56 -8.12
C SER A 182 18.14 6.58 -9.00
N THR A 183 16.89 6.85 -8.67
CA THR A 183 16.00 7.70 -9.46
C THR A 183 15.10 8.53 -8.53
N PHE A 184 14.87 9.78 -8.91
CA PHE A 184 13.88 10.67 -8.30
C PHE A 184 12.96 11.21 -9.39
N VAL A 185 11.66 11.14 -9.17
CA VAL A 185 10.66 11.69 -10.09
C VAL A 185 9.59 12.45 -9.31
N SER A 186 9.55 13.76 -9.52
CA SER A 186 8.37 14.54 -9.20
C SER A 186 7.51 14.60 -10.45
N TYR A 187 6.35 13.92 -10.44
CA TYR A 187 5.50 13.82 -11.63
C TYR A 187 4.27 14.75 -11.59
N GLY A 188 4.14 15.56 -10.55
CA GLY A 188 3.16 16.66 -10.46
C GLY A 188 1.72 16.22 -10.74
N ASN A 189 1.06 16.93 -11.67
CA ASN A 189 -0.34 16.69 -12.03
C ASN A 189 -0.58 15.40 -12.85
N ARG A 190 0.49 14.74 -13.38
CA ARG A 190 0.42 13.48 -14.15
C ARG A 190 -0.52 13.55 -15.38
N ALA A 191 -0.35 14.55 -16.22
CA ALA A 191 -1.19 14.72 -17.40
C ALA A 191 -1.01 13.61 -18.47
N ASP A 192 0.11 12.86 -18.45
CA ASP A 192 0.40 11.74 -19.34
C ASP A 192 1.06 10.58 -18.60
N ILE A 193 2.37 10.61 -18.35
CA ILE A 193 3.08 9.55 -17.61
C ILE A 193 2.66 9.60 -16.14
N ASP A 194 2.12 8.49 -15.64
CA ASP A 194 1.62 8.35 -14.28
C ASP A 194 2.49 7.44 -13.39
N GLU A 195 2.05 7.28 -12.14
CA GLU A 195 2.71 6.42 -11.16
C GLU A 195 2.75 4.94 -11.57
N ALA A 196 1.75 4.45 -12.32
CA ALA A 196 1.70 3.05 -12.71
C ALA A 196 2.80 2.73 -13.74
N GLU A 197 2.94 3.56 -14.77
CA GLU A 197 3.97 3.40 -15.80
C GLU A 197 5.39 3.56 -15.21
N LEU A 198 5.58 4.51 -14.30
CA LEU A 198 6.85 4.72 -13.61
C LEU A 198 7.23 3.53 -12.72
N LEU A 199 6.26 2.96 -11.99
CA LEU A 199 6.46 1.76 -11.17
C LEU A 199 6.89 0.56 -12.01
N GLU A 200 6.22 0.31 -13.15
CA GLU A 200 6.59 -0.78 -14.07
C GLU A 200 8.03 -0.63 -14.57
N TYR A 201 8.41 0.58 -15.05
CA TYR A 201 9.76 0.85 -15.50
C TYR A 201 10.79 0.60 -14.39
N LEU A 202 10.57 1.16 -13.19
CA LEU A 202 11.48 1.01 -12.06
C LEU A 202 11.55 -0.41 -11.53
N SER A 203 10.51 -1.22 -11.75
CA SER A 203 10.52 -2.63 -11.37
C SER A 203 11.57 -3.43 -12.13
N GLU A 204 11.93 -3.00 -13.33
CA GLU A 204 12.91 -3.63 -14.21
C GLU A 204 14.30 -2.98 -14.13
N ASP A 205 14.39 -1.74 -13.63
CA ASP A 205 15.66 -1.01 -13.51
C ASP A 205 16.64 -1.72 -12.54
N PRO A 206 17.81 -2.22 -13.01
CA PRO A 206 18.77 -2.95 -12.15
C PRO A 206 19.39 -2.07 -11.07
N GLN A 207 19.39 -0.76 -11.20
CA GLN A 207 19.93 0.18 -10.22
C GLN A 207 18.96 0.39 -9.03
N THR A 208 17.67 0.13 -9.23
CA THR A 208 16.64 0.31 -8.21
C THR A 208 16.47 -0.96 -7.38
N GLY A 209 16.59 -0.86 -6.06
CA GLY A 209 16.36 -1.95 -5.10
C GLY A 209 15.02 -1.86 -4.38
N VAL A 210 14.53 -0.64 -4.15
CA VAL A 210 13.26 -0.33 -3.49
C VAL A 210 12.65 0.92 -4.08
N ILE A 211 11.31 1.00 -4.10
CA ILE A 211 10.58 2.16 -4.62
C ILE A 211 9.78 2.80 -3.48
N GLY A 212 10.13 4.04 -3.12
CA GLY A 212 9.33 4.91 -2.25
C GLY A 212 8.34 5.71 -3.09
N LEU A 213 7.12 5.87 -2.58
CA LEU A 213 6.05 6.55 -3.30
C LEU A 213 5.26 7.47 -2.36
N TYR A 214 5.11 8.74 -2.74
CA TYR A 214 4.20 9.68 -2.09
C TYR A 214 3.00 9.96 -2.98
N LEU A 215 1.81 9.67 -2.48
CA LEU A 215 0.53 9.76 -3.18
C LEU A 215 -0.45 10.70 -2.48
N GLU A 216 -1.06 11.59 -3.24
CA GLU A 216 -2.20 12.42 -2.84
C GLU A 216 -3.51 11.86 -3.37
N SER A 217 -3.55 11.46 -4.65
CA SER A 217 -4.71 10.91 -5.33
C SER A 217 -4.29 9.86 -6.36
N LEU A 218 -5.25 9.08 -6.85
CA LEU A 218 -5.08 8.11 -7.94
C LEU A 218 -6.09 8.42 -9.05
N SER A 219 -5.70 8.26 -10.31
CA SER A 219 -6.60 8.35 -11.47
C SER A 219 -7.38 7.05 -11.66
N ASP A 220 -6.69 5.93 -11.64
CA ASP A 220 -7.24 4.58 -11.72
C ASP A 220 -6.64 3.71 -10.62
N GLY A 221 -7.40 3.58 -9.52
CA GLY A 221 -6.97 2.78 -8.36
C GLY A 221 -6.89 1.29 -8.65
N ARG A 222 -7.65 0.77 -9.62
CA ARG A 222 -7.63 -0.65 -10.00
C ARG A 222 -6.38 -1.00 -10.80
N GLU A 223 -6.05 -0.19 -11.81
CA GLU A 223 -4.81 -0.38 -12.56
C GLU A 223 -3.59 -0.17 -11.65
N PHE A 224 -3.64 0.83 -10.76
CA PHE A 224 -2.61 1.02 -9.75
C PHE A 224 -2.44 -0.23 -8.87
N LEU A 225 -3.55 -0.83 -8.37
CA LEU A 225 -3.48 -2.07 -7.58
C LEU A 225 -2.82 -3.20 -8.38
N ARG A 226 -3.24 -3.44 -9.63
CA ARG A 226 -2.65 -4.47 -10.50
C ARG A 226 -1.15 -4.24 -10.72
N THR A 227 -0.79 -3.00 -11.01
CA THR A 227 0.61 -2.62 -11.20
C THR A 227 1.44 -2.86 -9.95
N VAL A 228 0.98 -2.38 -8.78
CA VAL A 228 1.70 -2.60 -7.52
C VAL A 228 1.81 -4.10 -7.20
N GLN A 229 0.78 -4.91 -7.47
CA GLN A 229 0.85 -6.38 -7.33
C GLN A 229 1.95 -7.02 -8.20
N ARG A 230 2.10 -6.57 -9.45
CA ARG A 230 3.18 -7.06 -10.33
C ARG A 230 4.55 -6.61 -9.84
N VAL A 231 4.67 -5.33 -9.47
CA VAL A 231 5.93 -4.72 -9.03
C VAL A 231 6.42 -5.32 -7.71
N THR A 232 5.53 -5.53 -6.73
CA THR A 232 5.90 -6.08 -5.41
C THR A 232 6.38 -7.53 -5.46
N ARG A 233 6.09 -8.26 -6.54
CA ARG A 233 6.71 -9.57 -6.81
C ARG A 233 8.21 -9.47 -7.08
N ARG A 234 8.67 -8.33 -7.58
CA ARG A 234 10.05 -8.08 -7.99
C ARG A 234 10.80 -7.23 -6.99
N LYS A 235 10.19 -6.10 -6.57
CA LYS A 235 10.80 -5.08 -5.70
C LYS A 235 9.83 -4.57 -4.65
N PRO A 236 10.29 -4.25 -3.43
CA PRO A 236 9.45 -3.63 -2.42
C PRO A 236 9.00 -2.23 -2.84
N VAL A 237 7.73 -1.92 -2.53
CA VAL A 237 7.11 -0.61 -2.72
C VAL A 237 6.67 -0.08 -1.35
N VAL A 238 7.20 1.08 -0.96
CA VAL A 238 6.89 1.76 0.31
C VAL A 238 6.06 3.00 0.02
N ILE A 239 4.87 3.10 0.61
CA ILE A 239 3.90 4.13 0.24
C ILE A 239 3.55 5.05 1.42
N ILE A 240 3.66 6.37 1.18
CA ILE A 240 3.01 7.40 1.99
C ILE A 240 1.75 7.84 1.27
N LYS A 241 0.59 7.75 1.93
CA LYS A 241 -0.68 8.27 1.41
C LYS A 241 -1.08 9.51 2.19
N ALA A 242 -1.15 10.64 1.52
CA ALA A 242 -1.71 11.88 2.06
C ALA A 242 -3.25 11.85 2.07
N GLY A 243 -3.89 12.72 2.85
CA GLY A 243 -5.35 12.79 2.91
C GLY A 243 -5.99 11.60 3.62
N ARG A 244 -5.50 11.23 4.82
CA ARG A 244 -6.00 10.09 5.63
C ARG A 244 -7.19 10.45 6.52
N SER A 245 -7.20 11.65 7.03
CA SER A 245 -8.25 12.18 7.91
C SER A 245 -9.23 13.06 7.13
N GLY A 246 -10.41 13.32 7.70
CA GLY A 246 -11.38 14.23 7.06
C GLY A 246 -10.82 15.62 6.77
N SER A 247 -9.95 16.16 7.62
CA SER A 247 -9.25 17.43 7.38
C SER A 247 -8.19 17.29 6.28
N GLY A 248 -7.42 16.20 6.31
CA GLY A 248 -6.43 15.89 5.27
C GLY A 248 -7.07 15.66 3.90
N LEU A 249 -8.24 15.00 3.84
CA LEU A 249 -9.01 14.82 2.60
C LEU A 249 -9.46 16.14 1.98
N ARG A 250 -9.97 17.07 2.81
CA ARG A 250 -10.35 18.42 2.34
C ARG A 250 -9.14 19.22 1.84
N ALA A 251 -8.01 19.13 2.54
CA ALA A 251 -6.77 19.79 2.13
C ALA A 251 -6.23 19.21 0.81
N ALA A 252 -6.18 17.90 0.67
CA ALA A 252 -5.75 17.23 -0.56
C ALA A 252 -6.67 17.56 -1.74
N GLY A 253 -8.01 17.54 -1.54
CA GLY A 253 -8.98 17.89 -2.58
C GLY A 253 -8.87 19.34 -3.07
N SER A 254 -8.56 20.28 -2.18
CA SER A 254 -8.32 21.68 -2.57
C SER A 254 -6.96 21.89 -3.27
N HIS A 255 -6.00 20.99 -3.07
CA HIS A 255 -4.66 21.11 -3.65
C HIS A 255 -4.55 20.39 -5.00
N THR A 256 -5.22 19.26 -5.17
CA THR A 256 -5.10 18.44 -6.39
C THR A 256 -6.34 18.49 -7.30
N GLY A 257 -7.46 19.08 -6.82
CA GLY A 257 -8.74 19.07 -7.55
C GLY A 257 -9.38 17.67 -7.70
N ALA A 258 -8.77 16.62 -7.14
CA ALA A 258 -9.22 15.24 -7.25
C ALA A 258 -9.98 14.78 -6.00
N LEU A 259 -11.04 13.95 -6.20
CA LEU A 259 -11.73 13.26 -5.12
C LEU A 259 -10.79 12.19 -4.53
N ALA A 260 -10.35 12.38 -3.29
CA ALA A 260 -9.58 11.36 -2.58
C ALA A 260 -10.53 10.25 -2.09
N GLY A 261 -10.22 8.99 -2.42
CA GLY A 261 -10.95 7.80 -1.96
C GLY A 261 -10.83 7.54 -0.46
N SER A 262 -11.64 6.62 0.05
CA SER A 262 -11.64 6.21 1.47
C SER A 262 -10.27 5.66 1.90
N ASP A 263 -9.75 6.12 3.05
CA ASP A 263 -8.49 5.61 3.62
C ASP A 263 -8.54 4.10 3.93
N ALA A 264 -9.72 3.61 4.32
CA ALA A 264 -9.94 2.19 4.57
C ALA A 264 -9.85 1.34 3.28
N VAL A 265 -10.35 1.86 2.15
CA VAL A 265 -10.23 1.20 0.84
C VAL A 265 -8.77 1.24 0.37
N PHE A 266 -8.07 2.36 0.56
CA PHE A 266 -6.63 2.43 0.29
C PHE A 266 -5.83 1.42 1.12
N GLN A 267 -6.18 1.24 2.40
CA GLN A 267 -5.56 0.23 3.25
C GLN A 267 -5.83 -1.20 2.75
N ALA A 268 -7.03 -1.47 2.23
CA ALA A 268 -7.34 -2.75 1.58
C ALA A 268 -6.47 -2.97 0.33
N MET A 269 -6.28 -1.95 -0.50
CA MET A 269 -5.36 -1.97 -1.65
C MET A 269 -3.94 -2.33 -1.23
N VAL A 270 -3.40 -1.68 -0.19
CA VAL A 270 -2.06 -1.99 0.35
C VAL A 270 -1.94 -3.45 0.77
N GLN A 271 -2.94 -3.97 1.49
CA GLN A 271 -2.94 -5.36 1.96
C GLN A 271 -3.02 -6.38 0.81
N GLN A 272 -3.72 -6.04 -0.28
CA GLN A 272 -3.83 -6.90 -1.47
C GLN A 272 -2.61 -6.80 -2.38
N SER A 273 -1.91 -5.67 -2.39
CA SER A 273 -0.80 -5.42 -3.30
C SER A 273 0.57 -5.88 -2.77
N GLY A 274 0.72 -6.10 -1.47
CA GLY A 274 2.01 -6.39 -0.86
C GLY A 274 2.93 -5.17 -0.70
N ALA A 275 2.43 -3.96 -0.96
CA ALA A 275 3.13 -2.74 -0.62
C ALA A 275 3.19 -2.54 0.91
N VAL A 276 4.16 -1.77 1.37
CA VAL A 276 4.29 -1.41 2.78
C VAL A 276 3.89 0.05 2.95
N ARG A 277 2.84 0.29 3.72
CA ARG A 277 2.38 1.64 4.02
C ARG A 277 3.05 2.19 5.27
N VAL A 278 3.50 3.46 5.19
CA VAL A 278 4.14 4.17 6.30
C VAL A 278 3.43 5.49 6.61
N PRO A 279 3.52 5.98 7.87
CA PRO A 279 2.85 7.21 8.27
C PRO A 279 3.52 8.49 7.77
N GLY A 280 4.84 8.48 7.53
CA GLY A 280 5.59 9.68 7.23
C GLY A 280 6.89 9.45 6.45
N MET A 281 7.59 10.56 6.18
CA MET A 281 8.80 10.59 5.36
C MET A 281 9.97 9.87 6.02
N GLU A 282 10.11 10.01 7.34
CA GLU A 282 11.21 9.39 8.07
C GLU A 282 11.10 7.86 8.08
N GLU A 283 9.90 7.33 8.36
CA GLU A 283 9.64 5.89 8.34
C GLU A 283 9.77 5.31 6.92
N MET A 284 9.45 6.10 5.88
CA MET A 284 9.71 5.70 4.50
C MET A 284 11.21 5.54 4.24
N LEU A 285 12.01 6.52 4.66
CA LEU A 285 13.47 6.45 4.50
C LEU A 285 14.08 5.30 5.30
N ASP A 286 13.59 5.03 6.53
CA ASP A 286 14.03 3.89 7.33
C ASP A 286 13.78 2.56 6.61
N LEU A 287 12.58 2.38 6.08
CA LEU A 287 12.23 1.16 5.36
C LEU A 287 13.00 1.03 4.05
N CYS A 288 13.18 2.12 3.29
CA CYS A 288 14.00 2.10 2.08
C CYS A 288 15.45 1.74 2.39
N GLU A 289 16.03 2.28 3.47
CA GLU A 289 17.36 1.89 3.93
C GLU A 289 17.40 0.42 4.36
N GLY A 290 16.38 -0.05 5.11
CA GLY A 290 16.24 -1.44 5.51
C GLY A 290 16.18 -2.39 4.31
N PHE A 291 15.34 -2.13 3.32
CA PHE A 291 15.22 -2.96 2.12
C PHE A 291 16.49 -2.99 1.25
N THR A 292 17.30 -1.93 1.28
CA THR A 292 18.53 -1.88 0.49
C THR A 292 19.74 -2.49 1.20
N ARG A 293 19.70 -2.63 2.53
CA ARG A 293 20.86 -3.06 3.34
C ARG A 293 20.67 -4.37 4.09
N LEU A 294 19.42 -4.68 4.50
CA LEU A 294 19.12 -5.87 5.29
C LEU A 294 18.83 -7.09 4.41
N ALA A 295 19.19 -8.25 4.92
CA ALA A 295 18.80 -9.53 4.33
C ALA A 295 17.26 -9.72 4.39
N PRO A 296 16.69 -10.57 3.49
CA PRO A 296 15.27 -10.95 3.54
C PRO A 296 14.85 -11.51 4.91
N LEU A 297 13.67 -11.14 5.38
CA LEU A 297 13.09 -11.61 6.63
C LEU A 297 11.71 -12.23 6.40
N ALA A 298 11.59 -13.55 6.46
CA ALA A 298 10.31 -14.25 6.43
C ALA A 298 9.81 -14.67 7.82
N GLY A 299 10.72 -14.81 8.79
CA GLY A 299 10.43 -15.13 10.18
C GLY A 299 9.94 -13.92 10.99
N SER A 300 9.56 -14.14 12.24
CA SER A 300 9.05 -13.10 13.15
C SER A 300 9.84 -12.97 14.44
N ARG A 301 10.76 -13.89 14.75
CA ARG A 301 11.45 -13.97 16.03
C ARG A 301 12.67 -13.04 16.07
N VAL A 302 12.61 -12.02 16.92
CA VAL A 302 13.65 -10.99 17.03
C VAL A 302 14.38 -11.13 18.36
N VAL A 303 15.71 -11.07 18.33
CA VAL A 303 16.53 -10.88 19.54
C VAL A 303 16.92 -9.40 19.63
N ILE A 304 16.89 -8.87 20.84
CA ILE A 304 17.33 -7.51 21.16
C ILE A 304 18.57 -7.66 22.07
N VAL A 305 19.70 -7.09 21.62
CA VAL A 305 20.95 -7.00 22.40
C VAL A 305 21.19 -5.55 22.72
N THR A 306 21.26 -5.19 23.98
CA THR A 306 21.35 -3.79 24.44
C THR A 306 22.36 -3.63 25.57
N ASN A 307 22.86 -2.40 25.77
CA ASN A 307 23.57 -2.00 26.98
C ASN A 307 22.70 -1.18 27.95
N SER A 308 21.38 -1.12 27.68
CA SER A 308 20.45 -0.34 28.52
C SER A 308 19.04 -0.96 28.47
N GLY A 309 18.49 -1.28 29.63
CA GLY A 309 17.18 -1.96 29.75
C GLY A 309 16.02 -1.17 29.17
N GLY A 310 15.95 0.15 29.41
CA GLY A 310 14.82 0.99 28.98
C GLY A 310 14.53 0.92 27.46
N PRO A 311 15.50 1.27 26.61
CA PRO A 311 15.33 1.15 25.16
C PRO A 311 15.05 -0.28 24.67
N GLY A 312 15.63 -1.29 25.34
CA GLY A 312 15.34 -2.70 25.07
C GLY A 312 13.86 -3.05 25.27
N ILE A 313 13.28 -2.59 26.39
CA ILE A 313 11.85 -2.80 26.71
C ILE A 313 10.95 -2.12 25.68
N LEU A 314 11.19 -0.82 25.39
CA LEU A 314 10.40 -0.08 24.38
C LEU A 314 10.46 -0.74 23.00
N THR A 315 11.62 -1.30 22.64
CA THR A 315 11.79 -2.03 21.39
C THR A 315 10.98 -3.32 21.37
N ALA A 316 10.95 -4.07 22.49
CA ALA A 316 10.20 -5.31 22.63
C ALA A 316 8.70 -5.04 22.54
N ASP A 317 8.19 -4.04 23.27
CA ASP A 317 6.78 -3.64 23.22
C ASP A 317 6.36 -3.30 21.79
N ARG A 318 7.17 -2.49 21.11
CA ARG A 318 6.87 -2.10 19.73
C ARG A 318 6.95 -3.27 18.74
N ALA A 319 7.88 -4.17 18.94
CA ALA A 319 8.02 -5.37 18.11
C ALA A 319 6.75 -6.24 18.21
N GLU A 320 6.25 -6.49 19.42
CA GLU A 320 5.03 -7.27 19.66
C GLU A 320 3.77 -6.58 19.12
N GLU A 321 3.64 -5.25 19.28
CA GLU A 321 2.55 -4.45 18.67
C GLU A 321 2.49 -4.62 17.16
N LEU A 322 3.64 -4.72 16.51
CA LEU A 322 3.77 -4.91 15.06
C LEU A 322 3.69 -6.41 14.65
N GLY A 323 3.41 -7.31 15.59
CA GLY A 323 3.27 -8.74 15.33
C GLY A 323 4.59 -9.47 15.08
N LEU A 324 5.72 -8.90 15.48
CA LEU A 324 6.97 -9.63 15.67
C LEU A 324 6.90 -10.39 17.01
N GLU A 325 7.75 -11.37 17.16
CA GLU A 325 7.86 -12.17 18.38
C GLU A 325 9.19 -11.85 19.05
N VAL A 326 9.15 -11.65 20.38
CA VAL A 326 10.35 -11.47 21.21
C VAL A 326 10.45 -12.68 22.17
N PRO A 327 10.77 -13.88 21.65
CA PRO A 327 10.73 -15.09 22.47
C PRO A 327 11.85 -15.09 23.51
N PRO A 328 11.70 -15.80 24.62
CA PRO A 328 12.76 -16.00 25.61
C PRO A 328 14.01 -16.59 24.96
N THR A 329 15.18 -16.13 25.42
CA THR A 329 16.47 -16.63 24.91
C THR A 329 16.59 -18.14 25.15
N PRO A 330 16.86 -18.97 24.13
CA PRO A 330 17.05 -20.41 24.27
C PRO A 330 18.17 -20.76 25.27
N GLU A 331 18.06 -21.89 25.97
CA GLU A 331 19.05 -22.28 26.98
C GLU A 331 20.46 -22.48 26.37
N THR A 332 20.56 -22.96 25.15
CA THR A 332 21.83 -23.10 24.44
C THR A 332 22.53 -21.76 24.28
N VAL A 333 21.78 -20.71 23.94
CA VAL A 333 22.30 -19.35 23.82
C VAL A 333 22.64 -18.79 25.20
N ARG A 334 21.78 -18.97 26.20
CA ARG A 334 22.07 -18.54 27.59
C ARG A 334 23.31 -19.20 28.14
N ALA A 335 23.54 -20.49 27.90
CA ALA A 335 24.75 -21.20 28.31
C ALA A 335 25.99 -20.57 27.68
N ALA A 336 25.97 -20.29 26.37
CA ALA A 336 27.08 -19.63 25.70
C ALA A 336 27.34 -18.21 26.23
N LEU A 337 26.31 -17.45 26.55
CA LEU A 337 26.40 -16.11 27.13
C LEU A 337 27.05 -16.14 28.54
N ARG A 338 26.72 -17.12 29.38
CA ARG A 338 27.28 -17.29 30.73
C ARG A 338 28.78 -17.56 30.73
N GLU A 339 29.35 -18.04 29.63
CA GLU A 339 30.81 -18.28 29.54
C GLU A 339 31.64 -17.00 29.61
N PHE A 340 31.06 -15.85 29.27
CA PHE A 340 31.81 -14.58 29.20
C PHE A 340 31.10 -13.38 29.85
N LEU A 341 29.79 -13.45 30.09
CA LEU A 341 29.07 -12.35 30.72
C LEU A 341 28.95 -12.55 32.23
N PRO A 342 29.16 -11.50 33.02
CA PRO A 342 28.98 -11.52 34.46
C PRO A 342 27.50 -11.75 34.85
N ALA A 343 27.27 -12.21 36.07
CA ALA A 343 25.96 -12.57 36.58
C ALA A 343 24.96 -11.38 36.67
N HIS A 344 25.41 -10.14 36.61
CA HIS A 344 24.53 -8.96 36.63
C HIS A 344 23.92 -8.63 35.24
N CYS A 345 24.42 -9.23 34.16
CA CYS A 345 23.84 -9.10 32.84
C CYS A 345 22.55 -9.89 32.75
N ALA A 346 21.51 -9.32 32.12
CA ALA A 346 20.26 -10.03 31.87
C ALA A 346 20.38 -10.86 30.59
N LEU A 347 20.23 -12.18 30.70
CA LEU A 347 20.37 -13.11 29.57
C LEU A 347 19.01 -13.49 28.94
N ALA A 348 17.91 -12.94 29.45
CA ALA A 348 16.62 -13.03 28.80
C ALA A 348 16.57 -12.14 27.55
N ASN A 349 15.58 -12.29 26.70
CA ASN A 349 15.36 -11.37 25.59
C ASN A 349 14.42 -10.23 26.05
N PRO A 350 14.84 -8.96 26.07
CA PRO A 350 16.13 -8.39 25.66
C PRO A 350 17.32 -8.89 26.47
N ILE A 351 18.45 -9.13 25.77
CA ILE A 351 19.74 -9.44 26.37
C ILE A 351 20.40 -8.10 26.76
N ASP A 352 20.48 -7.81 28.06
CA ASP A 352 21.05 -6.54 28.56
C ASP A 352 22.46 -6.75 29.09
N LEU A 353 23.43 -6.24 28.35
CA LEU A 353 24.85 -6.30 28.66
C LEU A 353 25.27 -5.26 29.73
N THR A 354 24.41 -4.29 30.04
CA THR A 354 24.68 -3.20 30.98
C THR A 354 26.04 -2.50 30.68
N VAL A 355 26.88 -2.32 31.69
CA VAL A 355 28.22 -1.71 31.53
C VAL A 355 29.24 -2.61 30.82
N GLU A 356 28.89 -3.85 30.58
CA GLU A 356 29.71 -4.84 29.84
C GLU A 356 29.51 -4.76 28.32
N GLY A 357 28.86 -3.71 27.84
CA GLY A 357 28.62 -3.45 26.41
C GLY A 357 29.86 -3.11 25.63
N THR A 358 30.85 -4.01 25.62
CA THR A 358 32.13 -3.86 24.91
C THR A 358 32.05 -4.41 23.47
N ARG A 359 33.05 -4.10 22.63
CA ARG A 359 33.23 -4.66 21.29
C ARG A 359 33.07 -6.18 21.27
N GLU A 360 33.84 -6.86 22.14
CA GLU A 360 33.89 -8.32 22.21
C GLU A 360 32.55 -8.89 22.64
N ASN A 361 31.93 -8.32 23.68
CA ASN A 361 30.69 -8.84 24.23
C ASN A 361 29.51 -8.67 23.28
N TYR A 362 29.39 -7.54 22.55
CA TYR A 362 28.38 -7.40 21.50
C TYR A 362 28.63 -8.40 20.37
N SER A 363 29.84 -8.55 19.90
CA SER A 363 30.17 -9.48 18.82
C SER A 363 29.83 -10.92 19.22
N ARG A 364 30.21 -11.37 20.41
CA ARG A 364 29.95 -12.73 20.92
C ARG A 364 28.44 -12.95 21.18
N ALA A 365 27.74 -11.98 21.77
CA ALA A 365 26.34 -12.10 22.07
C ALA A 365 25.48 -12.20 20.79
N LEU A 366 25.74 -11.34 19.80
CA LEU A 366 25.05 -11.38 18.52
C LEU A 366 25.32 -12.70 17.78
N ARG A 367 26.57 -13.16 17.73
CA ARG A 367 26.93 -14.47 17.12
C ARG A 367 26.19 -15.62 17.81
N ALA A 368 26.26 -15.69 19.14
CA ALA A 368 25.58 -16.75 19.90
C ALA A 368 24.08 -16.76 19.66
N ALA A 369 23.43 -15.59 19.63
CA ALA A 369 22.00 -15.47 19.39
C ALA A 369 21.59 -15.84 17.96
N LEU A 370 22.35 -15.41 16.94
CA LEU A 370 21.99 -15.62 15.55
C LEU A 370 22.51 -16.92 14.94
N ALA A 371 23.47 -17.60 15.58
CA ALA A 371 24.00 -18.90 15.13
C ALA A 371 22.97 -20.03 15.17
N GLY A 372 22.00 -20.00 16.08
CA GLY A 372 20.95 -21.00 16.27
C GLY A 372 19.66 -20.74 15.48
N GLU A 373 18.66 -21.61 15.65
CA GLU A 373 17.30 -21.46 15.05
C GLU A 373 16.34 -20.65 15.94
N GLY A 374 16.82 -20.12 17.07
CA GLY A 374 15.98 -19.40 18.03
C GLY A 374 15.43 -18.07 17.53
N PHE A 375 16.19 -17.36 16.69
CA PHE A 375 15.87 -16.02 16.23
C PHE A 375 16.05 -15.90 14.73
N ASP A 376 15.25 -15.02 14.11
CA ASP A 376 15.24 -14.77 12.67
C ASP A 376 15.89 -13.42 12.32
N ALA A 377 15.96 -12.49 13.30
CA ALA A 377 16.56 -11.17 13.16
C ALA A 377 17.13 -10.66 14.49
N ALA A 378 17.97 -9.62 14.45
CA ALA A 378 18.47 -8.95 15.63
C ALA A 378 18.38 -7.43 15.55
N VAL A 379 18.21 -6.80 16.73
CA VAL A 379 18.38 -5.37 16.96
C VAL A 379 19.51 -5.19 17.99
N ALA A 380 20.59 -4.49 17.59
CA ALA A 380 21.69 -4.13 18.47
C ALA A 380 21.55 -2.67 18.91
N ILE A 381 21.34 -2.43 20.20
CA ILE A 381 21.08 -1.10 20.76
C ILE A 381 22.27 -0.64 21.61
N ASN A 382 22.82 0.53 21.28
CA ASN A 382 23.80 1.22 22.09
C ASN A 382 23.24 2.57 22.57
N VAL A 383 23.13 2.72 23.88
CA VAL A 383 23.00 4.03 24.53
C VAL A 383 24.40 4.47 24.93
N ALA A 384 24.96 5.42 24.20
CA ALA A 384 26.32 5.86 24.42
C ALA A 384 26.46 6.54 25.78
N THR A 385 27.54 6.17 26.46
CA THR A 385 27.97 6.77 27.73
C THR A 385 29.42 7.21 27.59
N PRO A 386 29.90 8.21 28.38
CA PRO A 386 31.27 8.72 28.23
C PRO A 386 32.39 7.68 28.45
N PHE A 387 32.08 6.54 29.07
CA PHE A 387 33.05 5.50 29.38
C PHE A 387 32.98 4.29 28.46
N LEU A 388 32.03 4.22 27.55
CA LEU A 388 31.92 3.17 26.54
C LEU A 388 32.37 3.70 25.17
N ASP A 389 33.28 3.00 24.53
CA ASP A 389 33.73 3.33 23.17
C ASP A 389 32.72 2.86 22.14
N SER A 390 31.83 3.77 21.71
CA SER A 390 30.79 3.49 20.71
C SER A 390 31.40 3.06 19.36
N VAL A 391 32.61 3.51 19.01
CA VAL A 391 33.26 3.14 17.76
C VAL A 391 33.76 1.70 17.83
N ALA A 392 34.43 1.31 18.92
CA ALA A 392 34.83 -0.06 19.13
C ALA A 392 33.64 -1.01 19.17
N LEU A 393 32.50 -0.57 19.77
CA LEU A 393 31.26 -1.34 19.82
C LEU A 393 30.68 -1.53 18.40
N ALA A 394 30.68 -0.49 17.57
CA ALA A 394 30.25 -0.59 16.18
C ALA A 394 31.09 -1.61 15.38
N GLU A 395 32.41 -1.66 15.62
CA GLU A 395 33.30 -2.67 15.03
C GLU A 395 32.91 -4.10 15.45
N GLY A 396 32.56 -4.31 16.72
CA GLY A 396 32.08 -5.62 17.20
C GLY A 396 30.76 -6.06 16.55
N ILE A 397 29.83 -5.12 16.29
CA ILE A 397 28.61 -5.40 15.56
C ILE A 397 28.92 -5.77 14.10
N LEU A 398 29.86 -5.05 13.45
CA LEU A 398 30.28 -5.34 12.07
C LEU A 398 30.99 -6.71 11.95
N GLU A 399 31.81 -7.09 12.94
CA GLU A 399 32.38 -8.43 13.00
C GLU A 399 31.30 -9.52 13.04
N ALA A 400 30.31 -9.34 13.92
CA ALA A 400 29.19 -10.29 13.99
C ALA A 400 28.41 -10.36 12.66
N ALA A 401 28.13 -9.21 12.04
CA ALA A 401 27.41 -9.15 10.78
C ALA A 401 28.17 -9.86 9.64
N SER A 402 29.49 -9.64 9.52
CA SER A 402 30.30 -10.24 8.46
C SER A 402 30.40 -11.77 8.57
N GLU A 403 30.49 -12.31 9.76
CA GLU A 403 30.58 -13.76 9.99
C GLU A 403 29.21 -14.45 9.72
N LEU A 404 28.10 -13.74 9.98
CA LEU A 404 26.74 -14.23 9.70
C LEU A 404 26.42 -14.25 8.20
N GLU A 405 27.10 -13.43 7.39
CA GLU A 405 26.96 -13.42 5.93
C GLU A 405 27.69 -14.60 5.23
N GLY A 406 28.59 -15.29 5.94
CA GLY A 406 29.36 -16.44 5.44
C GLY A 406 30.56 -16.05 4.58
N ALA A 407 31.68 -16.79 4.71
CA ALA A 407 32.96 -16.51 4.08
C ALA A 407 33.00 -16.61 2.54
N GLU A 408 31.93 -16.93 1.86
CA GLU A 408 31.86 -17.09 0.39
C GLU A 408 30.86 -16.15 -0.32
N GLY A 409 30.13 -15.33 0.41
CA GLY A 409 29.20 -14.34 -0.17
C GLY A 409 29.89 -12.98 -0.32
N GLY A 410 30.69 -12.81 -1.37
CA GLY A 410 31.18 -11.47 -1.72
C GLY A 410 29.99 -10.51 -1.81
N ARG A 411 29.94 -9.49 -0.93
CA ARG A 411 29.00 -8.39 -1.08
C ARG A 411 29.08 -7.86 -2.50
N VAL A 412 28.08 -8.10 -3.32
CA VAL A 412 27.81 -7.24 -4.46
C VAL A 412 27.46 -5.90 -3.82
N GLN A 413 28.38 -4.94 -3.85
CA GLN A 413 28.13 -3.58 -3.40
C GLN A 413 26.81 -3.13 -4.02
N GLY A 414 25.74 -3.07 -3.21
CA GLY A 414 24.47 -2.47 -3.55
C GLY A 414 23.38 -3.35 -4.18
N GLY A 415 23.33 -4.67 -3.95
CA GLY A 415 22.18 -5.51 -4.39
C GLY A 415 21.48 -6.20 -3.21
N PRO A 416 20.12 -6.39 -3.27
CA PRO A 416 19.47 -7.32 -2.36
C PRO A 416 20.09 -8.70 -2.57
N ALA A 417 20.41 -9.41 -1.47
CA ALA A 417 20.88 -10.78 -1.55
C ALA A 417 19.88 -11.61 -2.37
N GLN A 418 20.30 -12.10 -3.53
CA GLN A 418 19.51 -13.05 -4.29
C GLN A 418 19.43 -14.35 -3.48
N PRO A 419 18.30 -15.06 -3.46
CA PRO A 419 18.24 -16.37 -2.82
C PRO A 419 19.25 -17.28 -3.52
N THR A 420 20.30 -17.66 -2.79
CA THR A 420 21.30 -18.61 -3.27
C THR A 420 20.64 -19.92 -3.65
N ALA A 421 21.07 -20.51 -4.77
CA ALA A 421 20.64 -21.81 -5.24
C ALA A 421 20.73 -22.87 -4.11
N LYS A 422 19.78 -23.80 -4.11
CA LYS A 422 19.67 -24.90 -3.15
C LYS A 422 21.02 -25.65 -3.00
N GLY A 423 21.69 -25.43 -1.89
CA GLY A 423 22.92 -26.17 -1.55
C GLY A 423 23.76 -25.41 -0.51
N SER A 424 23.51 -25.64 0.79
CA SER A 424 24.37 -25.38 1.92
C SER A 424 25.03 -23.98 2.04
N ALA A 425 24.30 -23.02 2.56
CA ALA A 425 24.76 -22.01 3.50
C ALA A 425 23.51 -21.39 4.11
N ARG A 426 23.50 -21.17 5.41
CA ARG A 426 22.37 -20.60 6.13
C ARG A 426 22.11 -19.21 5.59
N ALA A 427 20.87 -18.89 5.22
CA ALA A 427 20.53 -17.55 4.74
C ALA A 427 20.91 -16.50 5.79
N PRO A 428 21.53 -15.37 5.38
CA PRO A 428 21.95 -14.32 6.31
C PRO A 428 20.72 -13.76 7.04
N LYS A 429 20.87 -13.50 8.35
CA LYS A 429 19.82 -12.93 9.18
C LYS A 429 19.97 -11.42 9.29
N PRO A 430 18.89 -10.63 9.13
CA PRO A 430 18.96 -9.18 9.21
C PRO A 430 19.37 -8.72 10.62
N LEU A 431 20.30 -7.76 10.65
CA LEU A 431 20.80 -7.11 11.85
C LEU A 431 20.70 -5.60 11.68
N ALA A 432 19.84 -4.95 12.48
CA ALA A 432 19.72 -3.51 12.54
C ALA A 432 20.40 -2.96 13.80
N ALA A 433 21.06 -1.80 13.69
CA ALA A 433 21.67 -1.12 14.81
C ALA A 433 20.87 0.13 15.24
N VAL A 434 20.94 0.44 16.53
CA VAL A 434 20.36 1.65 17.13
C VAL A 434 21.43 2.29 17.98
N PHE A 435 21.88 3.49 17.62
CA PHE A 435 22.92 4.22 18.32
C PHE A 435 22.35 5.56 18.81
N MET A 436 22.19 5.68 20.12
CA MET A 436 21.54 6.82 20.77
C MET A 436 22.58 7.66 21.52
N ALA A 437 22.41 8.95 21.56
CA ALA A 437 23.11 10.00 22.29
C ALA A 437 23.90 10.99 21.40
N GLY A 438 23.24 11.49 20.36
CA GLY A 438 23.66 12.67 19.60
C GLY A 438 25.05 12.56 18.97
N GLU A 439 25.88 13.57 19.20
CA GLU A 439 27.19 13.70 18.53
C GLU A 439 28.18 12.59 18.85
N ILE A 440 28.08 11.97 20.03
CA ILE A 440 29.01 10.92 20.51
C ILE A 440 28.97 9.67 19.60
N VAL A 441 27.85 9.41 18.95
CA VAL A 441 27.66 8.20 18.13
C VAL A 441 27.78 8.43 16.63
N VAL A 442 28.07 9.65 16.18
CA VAL A 442 28.10 10.00 14.74
C VAL A 442 29.12 9.15 13.98
N GLU A 443 30.37 9.07 14.48
CA GLU A 443 31.41 8.28 13.82
C GLU A 443 31.12 6.77 13.85
N ALA A 444 30.62 6.26 14.97
CA ALA A 444 30.21 4.86 15.11
C ALA A 444 29.07 4.53 14.12
N SER A 445 28.07 5.40 14.05
CA SER A 445 26.94 5.25 13.11
C SER A 445 27.39 5.29 11.64
N ARG A 446 28.35 6.17 11.32
CA ARG A 446 28.94 6.22 9.98
C ARG A 446 29.62 4.91 9.62
N ARG A 447 30.47 4.36 10.51
CA ARG A 447 31.17 3.07 10.30
C ARG A 447 30.20 1.92 10.10
N LEU A 448 29.14 1.83 10.90
CA LEU A 448 28.10 0.82 10.73
C LEU A 448 27.45 0.92 9.34
N LYS A 449 27.06 2.12 8.93
CA LYS A 449 26.47 2.35 7.61
C LYS A 449 27.45 2.03 6.47
N ASP A 450 28.69 2.45 6.57
CA ASP A 450 29.74 2.14 5.59
C ASP A 450 29.98 0.62 5.52
N GLY A 451 29.89 -0.06 6.65
CA GLY A 451 29.95 -1.52 6.76
C GLY A 451 28.65 -2.24 6.39
N GLY A 452 27.60 -1.53 5.94
CA GLY A 452 26.34 -2.12 5.44
C GLY A 452 25.29 -2.42 6.51
N VAL A 453 25.51 -2.10 7.77
CA VAL A 453 24.52 -2.22 8.84
C VAL A 453 23.73 -0.92 8.93
N PRO A 454 22.38 -0.93 8.74
CA PRO A 454 21.59 0.28 8.89
C PRO A 454 21.52 0.72 10.35
N VAL A 455 21.56 2.04 10.57
CA VAL A 455 21.46 2.63 11.91
C VAL A 455 20.19 3.44 12.01
N LEU A 456 19.27 2.96 12.84
CA LEU A 456 17.98 3.59 13.08
C LEU A 456 18.04 4.49 14.32
N PRO A 457 17.22 5.56 14.37
CA PRO A 457 17.25 6.51 15.49
C PRO A 457 16.80 5.91 16.82
N THR A 458 15.85 4.96 16.81
CA THR A 458 15.30 4.29 18.00
C THR A 458 15.02 2.82 17.74
N GLY A 459 14.88 2.04 18.81
CA GLY A 459 14.55 0.62 18.72
C GLY A 459 13.16 0.37 18.14
N GLU A 460 12.20 1.25 18.43
CA GLU A 460 10.84 1.16 17.88
C GLU A 460 10.85 1.32 16.35
N ARG A 461 11.72 2.18 15.81
CA ARG A 461 11.89 2.35 14.36
C ARG A 461 12.60 1.14 13.74
N ALA A 462 13.57 0.55 14.45
CA ALA A 462 14.20 -0.70 14.03
C ALA A 462 13.19 -1.86 13.98
N ALA A 463 12.33 -1.98 14.99
CA ALA A 463 11.23 -2.95 15.00
C ALA A 463 10.27 -2.74 13.82
N ALA A 464 9.93 -1.48 13.51
CA ALA A 464 9.07 -1.15 12.37
C ALA A 464 9.69 -1.53 11.01
N VAL A 465 10.99 -1.33 10.84
CA VAL A 465 11.74 -1.78 9.65
C VAL A 465 11.69 -3.30 9.52
N LEU A 466 11.98 -4.06 10.60
CA LEU A 466 11.95 -5.51 10.57
C LEU A 466 10.54 -6.05 10.29
N ALA A 467 9.50 -5.43 10.87
CA ALA A 467 8.10 -5.78 10.59
C ALA A 467 7.74 -5.55 9.12
N GLY A 468 8.13 -4.40 8.56
CA GLY A 468 7.91 -4.09 7.14
C GLY A 468 8.61 -5.07 6.19
N LEU A 469 9.86 -5.45 6.50
CA LEU A 469 10.58 -6.49 5.75
C LEU A 469 9.81 -7.83 5.81
N ARG A 470 9.47 -8.29 7.03
CA ARG A 470 8.71 -9.53 7.22
C ARG A 470 7.41 -9.54 6.41
N ASP A 471 6.64 -8.47 6.50
CA ASP A 471 5.34 -8.39 5.84
C ASP A 471 5.47 -8.45 4.32
N TYR A 472 6.46 -7.73 3.75
CA TYR A 472 6.77 -7.78 2.34
C TYR A 472 7.21 -9.18 1.88
N TYR A 473 8.21 -9.79 2.54
CA TYR A 473 8.72 -11.09 2.11
C TYR A 473 7.68 -12.20 2.29
N ARG A 474 6.89 -12.20 3.36
CA ARG A 474 5.75 -13.10 3.53
C ARG A 474 4.68 -12.92 2.44
N HIS A 475 4.41 -11.67 2.06
CA HIS A 475 3.46 -11.42 0.96
C HIS A 475 4.01 -11.95 -0.36
N ARG A 476 5.28 -11.70 -0.66
CA ARG A 476 5.94 -12.13 -1.90
C ARG A 476 5.96 -13.66 -2.07
N GLU A 477 6.09 -14.41 -1.00
CA GLU A 477 6.10 -15.88 -1.00
C GLU A 477 4.70 -16.50 -1.15
N ARG A 478 3.62 -15.70 -1.01
CA ARG A 478 2.26 -16.23 -1.11
C ARG A 478 1.95 -16.69 -2.54
N PRO A 479 1.38 -17.90 -2.71
CA PRO A 479 0.89 -18.34 -4.01
C PRO A 479 -0.34 -17.52 -4.41
N GLY A 480 -0.46 -17.21 -5.70
CA GLY A 480 -1.56 -16.40 -6.24
C GLY A 480 -1.40 -14.91 -5.92
N GLY A 481 -2.34 -14.08 -6.29
CA GLY A 481 -2.42 -12.72 -5.76
C GLY A 481 -2.53 -11.57 -6.76
N GLU A 482 -2.58 -11.82 -8.07
CA GLU A 482 -3.05 -10.78 -8.98
C GLU A 482 -4.57 -10.67 -8.90
N LEU A 483 -5.07 -9.44 -9.01
CA LEU A 483 -6.49 -9.20 -9.11
C LEU A 483 -7.00 -9.92 -10.38
N PRO A 484 -8.01 -10.83 -10.28
CA PRO A 484 -8.55 -11.46 -11.45
C PRO A 484 -9.00 -10.43 -12.50
N PRO A 485 -9.02 -10.76 -13.78
CA PRO A 485 -9.59 -9.88 -14.78
C PRO A 485 -11.04 -9.58 -14.45
N ASP A 486 -11.49 -8.36 -14.78
CA ASP A 486 -12.89 -8.02 -14.62
C ASP A 486 -13.73 -8.89 -15.56
N PRO A 487 -14.85 -9.43 -15.07
CA PRO A 487 -15.81 -10.10 -15.94
C PRO A 487 -16.42 -9.07 -16.90
N ASP A 488 -16.92 -9.54 -18.05
CA ASP A 488 -17.67 -8.68 -18.97
C ASP A 488 -18.87 -8.08 -18.26
N PRO A 489 -19.11 -6.77 -18.40
CA PRO A 489 -20.18 -6.09 -17.71
C PRO A 489 -21.55 -6.54 -18.28
N GLU A 490 -22.48 -6.83 -17.39
CA GLU A 490 -23.85 -7.20 -17.73
C GLU A 490 -24.86 -6.15 -17.25
N THR A 491 -26.00 -6.08 -17.92
CA THR A 491 -27.11 -5.22 -17.51
C THR A 491 -27.94 -5.91 -16.42
N LEU A 492 -28.16 -5.22 -15.30
CA LEU A 492 -28.97 -5.73 -14.21
C LEU A 492 -30.46 -5.66 -14.59
N SER A 493 -31.09 -6.81 -14.76
CA SER A 493 -32.51 -6.89 -15.17
C SER A 493 -33.50 -6.44 -14.10
N LEU A 494 -33.08 -6.35 -12.82
CA LEU A 494 -33.96 -5.96 -11.69
C LEU A 494 -34.29 -4.46 -11.62
N ALA A 495 -33.64 -3.61 -12.39
CA ALA A 495 -33.71 -2.14 -12.21
C ALA A 495 -34.64 -1.42 -13.20
N ALA A 496 -35.41 -2.14 -14.04
CA ALA A 496 -36.13 -1.52 -15.16
C ALA A 496 -37.34 -0.68 -14.75
N ASP A 497 -38.05 -0.98 -13.64
CA ASP A 497 -39.39 -0.38 -13.39
C ASP A 497 -39.70 0.02 -11.92
N GLY A 498 -38.69 0.35 -11.10
CA GLY A 498 -38.97 0.86 -9.74
C GLY A 498 -38.08 0.24 -8.63
N PRO A 499 -38.46 0.42 -7.35
CA PRO A 499 -37.68 -0.10 -6.24
C PRO A 499 -37.67 -1.64 -6.24
N VAL A 500 -36.50 -2.25 -6.18
CA VAL A 500 -36.32 -3.70 -6.13
C VAL A 500 -36.89 -4.24 -4.81
N LEU A 501 -37.86 -5.14 -4.90
CA LEU A 501 -38.48 -5.78 -3.72
C LEU A 501 -37.66 -7.02 -3.30
N GLU A 502 -37.74 -7.37 -2.01
CA GLU A 502 -37.02 -8.51 -1.47
C GLU A 502 -37.29 -9.84 -2.21
N PRO A 503 -38.53 -10.21 -2.60
CA PRO A 503 -38.74 -11.45 -3.35
C PRO A 503 -37.98 -11.49 -4.66
N ASP A 504 -38.04 -10.45 -5.47
CA ASP A 504 -37.38 -10.37 -6.78
C ASP A 504 -35.85 -10.38 -6.62
N LEU A 505 -35.35 -9.74 -5.56
CA LEU A 505 -33.91 -9.73 -5.24
C LEU A 505 -33.41 -11.11 -4.77
N VAL A 506 -34.20 -11.80 -3.96
CA VAL A 506 -33.85 -13.16 -3.49
C VAL A 506 -33.85 -14.13 -4.68
N ASP A 507 -34.88 -14.10 -5.56
CA ASP A 507 -34.93 -14.95 -6.76
C ASP A 507 -33.69 -14.70 -7.67
N PHE A 508 -33.33 -13.43 -7.89
CA PHE A 508 -32.12 -13.08 -8.65
C PHE A 508 -30.84 -13.62 -8.00
N LEU A 509 -30.68 -13.42 -6.69
CA LEU A 509 -29.48 -13.86 -5.98
C LEU A 509 -29.39 -15.39 -5.90
N GLU A 510 -30.52 -16.11 -5.78
CA GLU A 510 -30.53 -17.57 -5.85
C GLU A 510 -30.14 -18.08 -7.24
N ALA A 511 -30.59 -17.42 -8.31
CA ALA A 511 -30.14 -17.72 -9.66
C ALA A 511 -28.61 -17.50 -9.85
N GLU A 512 -28.06 -16.50 -9.15
CA GLU A 512 -26.61 -16.28 -9.06
C GLU A 512 -25.89 -17.21 -8.06
N GLY A 513 -26.65 -18.14 -7.44
CA GLY A 513 -26.13 -19.19 -6.57
C GLY A 513 -25.92 -18.78 -5.12
N PHE A 514 -26.49 -17.67 -4.64
CA PHE A 514 -26.42 -17.29 -3.23
C PHE A 514 -27.41 -18.11 -2.40
N PRO A 515 -26.99 -18.64 -1.23
CA PRO A 515 -27.82 -19.51 -0.43
C PRO A 515 -28.69 -18.72 0.56
N PHE A 516 -29.99 -19.03 0.58
CA PHE A 516 -30.98 -18.52 1.54
C PHE A 516 -31.58 -19.66 2.35
N PRO A 517 -32.10 -19.38 3.56
CA PRO A 517 -32.95 -20.36 4.25
C PRO A 517 -34.19 -20.67 3.41
N PRO A 518 -34.80 -21.86 3.55
CA PRO A 518 -36.08 -22.15 2.89
C PRO A 518 -37.08 -21.02 3.15
N HIS A 519 -37.69 -20.46 2.11
CA HIS A 519 -38.52 -19.26 2.19
C HIS A 519 -39.72 -19.32 1.25
N ALA A 520 -40.66 -18.39 1.44
CA ALA A 520 -41.80 -18.18 0.56
C ALA A 520 -42.30 -16.74 0.66
N TYR A 521 -42.73 -16.19 -0.47
CA TYR A 521 -43.46 -14.91 -0.55
C TYR A 521 -44.96 -15.12 -0.46
N ALA A 522 -45.65 -14.30 0.33
CA ALA A 522 -47.10 -14.35 0.51
C ALA A 522 -47.70 -12.94 0.44
N ARG A 523 -48.72 -12.77 -0.41
CA ARG A 523 -49.45 -11.50 -0.59
C ARG A 523 -50.73 -11.41 0.27
N SER A 524 -51.09 -12.51 0.93
CA SER A 524 -52.30 -12.60 1.77
C SER A 524 -52.03 -13.49 3.00
N GLU A 525 -52.87 -13.32 4.05
CA GLU A 525 -52.85 -14.16 5.24
C GLU A 525 -53.00 -15.65 4.89
N ARG A 526 -53.94 -15.99 3.97
CA ARG A 526 -54.11 -17.37 3.52
C ARG A 526 -52.82 -17.96 2.93
N GLN A 527 -52.17 -17.24 2.02
CA GLN A 527 -50.91 -17.68 1.42
C GLN A 527 -49.79 -17.80 2.46
N ALA A 528 -49.75 -16.87 3.44
CA ALA A 528 -48.75 -16.94 4.53
C ALA A 528 -48.93 -18.19 5.42
N LEU A 529 -50.20 -18.58 5.69
CA LEU A 529 -50.48 -19.80 6.47
C LEU A 529 -50.17 -21.07 5.67
N GLU A 530 -50.52 -21.10 4.37
CA GLU A 530 -50.18 -22.22 3.48
C GLU A 530 -48.62 -22.39 3.36
N ALA A 531 -47.93 -21.28 3.19
CA ALA A 531 -46.44 -21.26 3.15
C ALA A 531 -45.83 -21.73 4.48
N ALA A 532 -46.35 -21.26 5.60
CA ALA A 532 -45.90 -21.67 6.94
C ALA A 532 -46.08 -23.18 7.18
N GLY A 533 -47.19 -23.77 6.70
CA GLY A 533 -47.39 -25.22 6.79
C GLY A 533 -46.39 -26.02 5.97
N ARG A 534 -45.95 -25.51 4.83
CA ARG A 534 -44.93 -26.17 3.99
C ARG A 534 -43.51 -26.01 4.55
N LEU A 535 -43.16 -24.81 5.00
CA LEU A 535 -41.82 -24.48 5.49
C LEU A 535 -41.51 -25.12 6.86
N GLY A 536 -42.54 -25.39 7.69
CA GLY A 536 -42.38 -25.87 9.05
C GLY A 536 -41.88 -24.77 10.01
N PHE A 537 -41.73 -25.12 11.29
CA PHE A 537 -41.41 -24.14 12.34
C PHE A 537 -40.05 -24.40 12.97
N PRO A 538 -39.38 -23.40 13.62
CA PRO A 538 -39.84 -22.00 13.76
C PRO A 538 -39.61 -21.18 12.51
N LEU A 539 -40.40 -20.05 12.34
CA LEU A 539 -40.36 -19.16 11.20
C LEU A 539 -40.03 -17.73 11.60
N VAL A 540 -39.53 -16.98 10.63
CA VAL A 540 -39.40 -15.52 10.62
C VAL A 540 -40.40 -14.95 9.58
N LEU A 541 -41.11 -13.90 9.96
CA LEU A 541 -41.97 -13.14 9.09
C LEU A 541 -41.37 -11.76 8.84
N LYS A 542 -41.24 -11.35 7.58
CA LYS A 542 -40.71 -10.04 7.21
C LYS A 542 -41.66 -9.29 6.26
N ALA A 543 -41.81 -7.99 6.51
CA ALA A 543 -42.60 -7.12 5.63
C ALA A 543 -41.88 -6.89 4.30
N VAL A 544 -42.67 -6.90 3.21
CA VAL A 544 -42.22 -6.51 1.86
C VAL A 544 -42.88 -5.18 1.50
N SER A 545 -42.12 -4.10 1.45
CA SER A 545 -42.60 -2.75 1.13
C SER A 545 -41.48 -1.95 0.45
N PRO A 546 -41.80 -1.15 -0.59
CA PRO A 546 -40.85 -0.23 -1.22
C PRO A 546 -40.51 1.00 -0.35
N ARG A 547 -41.28 1.23 0.72
CA ARG A 547 -41.13 2.43 1.59
C ARG A 547 -40.38 2.15 2.88
N ILE A 548 -40.15 0.90 3.24
CA ILE A 548 -39.53 0.50 4.50
C ILE A 548 -38.10 0.12 4.22
N LEU A 549 -37.14 1.01 4.54
CA LEU A 549 -35.70 0.78 4.38
C LEU A 549 -35.13 -0.05 5.52
N HIS A 550 -35.56 0.20 6.77
CA HIS A 550 -35.10 -0.52 7.96
C HIS A 550 -36.25 -1.29 8.59
N LYS A 551 -36.40 -2.55 8.16
CA LYS A 551 -37.55 -3.41 8.53
C LYS A 551 -37.63 -3.65 10.02
N SER A 552 -36.51 -3.88 10.68
CA SER A 552 -36.42 -4.15 12.13
C SER A 552 -36.95 -2.96 12.95
N ASP A 553 -36.49 -1.74 12.62
CA ASP A 553 -36.86 -0.51 13.35
C ASP A 553 -38.34 -0.16 13.15
N ALA A 554 -38.88 -0.45 11.96
CA ALA A 554 -40.28 -0.27 11.66
C ALA A 554 -41.18 -1.38 12.27
N GLY A 555 -40.63 -2.37 12.94
CA GLY A 555 -41.36 -3.53 13.43
C GLY A 555 -41.86 -4.46 12.32
N GLY A 556 -41.19 -4.43 11.17
CA GLY A 556 -41.48 -5.24 9.99
C GLY A 556 -40.83 -6.62 10.00
N VAL A 557 -40.20 -7.04 11.13
CA VAL A 557 -39.64 -8.38 11.32
C VAL A 557 -40.17 -9.01 12.59
N VAL A 558 -40.62 -10.25 12.51
CA VAL A 558 -41.13 -11.03 13.66
C VAL A 558 -40.42 -12.40 13.66
N LEU A 559 -39.68 -12.68 14.73
CA LEU A 559 -38.92 -13.91 14.94
C LEU A 559 -39.70 -14.91 15.81
N GLY A 560 -39.30 -16.18 15.79
CA GLY A 560 -39.72 -17.20 16.75
C GLY A 560 -41.17 -17.67 16.57
N LEU A 561 -41.73 -17.62 15.35
CA LEU A 561 -43.06 -18.07 15.06
C LEU A 561 -43.12 -19.60 15.03
N ARG A 562 -43.79 -20.22 16.02
CA ARG A 562 -43.74 -21.68 16.27
C ARG A 562 -45.09 -22.36 15.95
N SER A 563 -46.09 -21.66 15.41
CA SER A 563 -47.40 -22.22 15.03
C SER A 563 -48.10 -21.40 14.00
N LEU A 564 -49.04 -21.98 13.26
CA LEU A 564 -49.93 -21.27 12.30
C LEU A 564 -50.67 -20.11 12.99
N GLN A 565 -51.09 -20.30 14.24
CA GLN A 565 -51.78 -19.25 15.00
C GLN A 565 -50.85 -18.08 15.34
N ALA A 566 -49.54 -18.33 15.59
CA ALA A 566 -48.55 -17.30 15.80
C ALA A 566 -48.31 -16.52 14.50
N VAL A 567 -48.19 -17.20 13.36
CA VAL A 567 -48.06 -16.57 12.03
C VAL A 567 -49.30 -15.68 11.72
N ARG A 568 -50.49 -16.17 11.97
CA ARG A 568 -51.73 -15.38 11.76
C ARG A 568 -51.73 -14.09 12.58
N ARG A 569 -51.41 -14.19 13.87
CA ARG A 569 -51.33 -13.01 14.76
C ARG A 569 -50.24 -12.04 14.33
N ALA A 570 -49.05 -12.54 13.97
CA ALA A 570 -47.95 -11.72 13.49
C ALA A 570 -48.30 -10.98 12.19
N TYR A 571 -48.91 -11.66 11.23
CA TYR A 571 -49.38 -11.08 9.97
C TYR A 571 -50.38 -9.95 10.20
N ALA A 572 -51.40 -10.19 11.02
CA ALA A 572 -52.45 -9.20 11.32
C ALA A 572 -51.86 -7.97 12.05
N ALA A 573 -51.01 -8.20 13.05
CA ALA A 573 -50.32 -7.12 13.80
C ALA A 573 -49.39 -6.31 12.91
N MET A 574 -48.60 -6.95 12.03
CA MET A 574 -47.72 -6.29 11.07
C MET A 574 -48.49 -5.43 10.08
N ARG A 575 -49.61 -5.96 9.53
CA ARG A 575 -50.46 -5.23 8.60
C ARG A 575 -51.07 -3.98 9.25
N GLY A 576 -51.53 -4.07 10.50
CA GLY A 576 -52.06 -2.91 11.23
C GLY A 576 -50.98 -1.87 11.57
N ARG A 577 -49.78 -2.33 11.99
CA ARG A 577 -48.66 -1.43 12.33
C ARG A 577 -48.13 -0.69 11.12
N LEU A 578 -48.09 -1.33 9.96
CA LEU A 578 -47.51 -0.81 8.73
C LEU A 578 -48.62 -0.27 7.77
N GLU A 579 -49.77 0.09 8.29
CA GLU A 579 -50.82 0.73 7.51
C GLU A 579 -50.31 2.04 6.89
N GLY A 580 -50.52 2.25 5.58
CA GLY A 580 -50.02 3.39 4.83
C GLY A 580 -48.57 3.25 4.33
N GLN A 581 -47.83 2.19 4.71
CA GLN A 581 -46.43 1.95 4.29
C GLN A 581 -46.31 1.13 2.98
N ASP A 582 -47.34 1.04 2.16
CA ASP A 582 -47.35 0.28 0.90
C ASP A 582 -46.88 -1.18 1.07
N LEU A 583 -47.50 -1.89 2.04
CA LEU A 583 -47.15 -3.30 2.30
C LEU A 583 -47.63 -4.18 1.13
N ARG A 584 -46.70 -4.72 0.34
CA ARG A 584 -46.96 -5.57 -0.83
C ARG A 584 -47.16 -7.04 -0.48
N GLY A 585 -46.75 -7.45 0.70
CA GLY A 585 -46.82 -8.81 1.21
C GLY A 585 -45.83 -9.06 2.33
N VAL A 586 -45.56 -10.34 2.61
CA VAL A 586 -44.61 -10.77 3.59
C VAL A 586 -43.70 -11.88 3.03
N MET A 587 -42.44 -11.89 3.40
CA MET A 587 -41.56 -13.05 3.26
C MET A 587 -41.59 -13.89 4.52
N LEU A 588 -41.68 -15.20 4.36
CA LEU A 588 -41.51 -16.16 5.42
C LEU A 588 -40.18 -16.91 5.20
N TYR A 589 -39.39 -17.00 6.22
CA TYR A 589 -38.13 -17.78 6.20
C TYR A 589 -38.13 -18.84 7.30
N ARG A 590 -37.57 -20.01 7.01
CA ARG A 590 -37.21 -20.94 8.08
C ARG A 590 -36.20 -20.26 8.99
N GLN A 591 -36.48 -20.18 10.28
CA GLN A 591 -35.58 -19.57 11.24
C GLN A 591 -34.30 -20.38 11.36
N VAL A 592 -33.16 -19.73 11.24
CA VAL A 592 -31.83 -20.32 11.43
C VAL A 592 -31.46 -20.22 12.90
N GLU A 593 -31.05 -21.33 13.50
CA GLU A 593 -30.61 -21.41 14.90
C GLU A 593 -29.18 -21.95 14.99
N GLY A 594 -28.45 -21.57 16.02
CA GLY A 594 -27.10 -22.07 16.29
C GLY A 594 -26.01 -21.61 15.34
N ALA A 595 -26.21 -20.55 14.59
CA ALA A 595 -25.21 -19.96 13.69
C ALA A 595 -24.37 -18.88 14.39
N VAL A 596 -23.20 -18.57 13.82
CA VAL A 596 -22.47 -17.31 14.07
C VAL A 596 -22.94 -16.29 13.04
N GLU A 597 -23.38 -15.14 13.51
CA GLU A 597 -23.83 -14.04 12.65
C GLU A 597 -22.64 -13.22 12.17
N MET A 598 -22.54 -13.06 10.85
CA MET A 598 -21.58 -12.21 10.17
C MET A 598 -22.32 -11.19 9.31
N ILE A 599 -21.64 -10.15 8.90
CA ILE A 599 -22.11 -9.23 7.86
C ILE A 599 -21.20 -9.38 6.63
N ALA A 600 -21.80 -9.28 5.45
CA ALA A 600 -21.06 -9.21 4.19
C ALA A 600 -21.76 -8.20 3.27
N GLY A 601 -20.99 -7.41 2.57
CA GLY A 601 -21.58 -6.42 1.66
C GLY A 601 -20.60 -5.96 0.62
N VAL A 602 -21.10 -5.22 -0.37
CA VAL A 602 -20.28 -4.54 -1.36
C VAL A 602 -20.73 -3.11 -1.53
N LYS A 603 -19.76 -2.21 -1.70
CA LYS A 603 -19.99 -0.80 -2.04
C LYS A 603 -18.98 -0.36 -3.09
N ARG A 604 -19.41 0.53 -4.01
CA ARG A 604 -18.49 1.08 -5.01
C ARG A 604 -17.71 2.26 -4.47
N ASP A 605 -16.38 2.17 -4.62
CA ASP A 605 -15.45 3.28 -4.41
C ASP A 605 -15.19 3.97 -5.76
N PRO A 606 -15.12 5.31 -5.81
CA PRO A 606 -14.89 6.05 -7.05
C PRO A 606 -13.59 5.70 -7.78
N ALA A 607 -12.50 5.38 -7.05
CA ALA A 607 -11.20 5.08 -7.62
C ALA A 607 -10.98 3.57 -7.85
N PHE A 608 -11.52 2.72 -6.94
CA PHE A 608 -11.21 1.29 -6.91
C PHE A 608 -12.37 0.40 -7.41
N GLY A 609 -13.54 0.97 -7.73
CA GLY A 609 -14.70 0.18 -8.13
C GLY A 609 -15.34 -0.59 -6.96
N PRO A 610 -15.85 -1.83 -7.17
CA PRO A 610 -16.53 -2.56 -6.11
C PRO A 610 -15.56 -3.02 -5.01
N VAL A 611 -15.95 -2.75 -3.75
CA VAL A 611 -15.20 -3.11 -2.53
C VAL A 611 -16.09 -3.96 -1.65
N VAL A 612 -15.66 -5.18 -1.37
CA VAL A 612 -16.37 -6.14 -0.52
C VAL A 612 -15.94 -5.95 0.93
N LEU A 613 -16.92 -5.98 1.82
CA LEU A 613 -16.76 -5.95 3.26
C LEU A 613 -17.18 -7.31 3.86
N VAL A 614 -16.46 -7.78 4.87
CA VAL A 614 -16.89 -8.82 5.79
C VAL A 614 -16.60 -8.36 7.22
N GLY A 615 -17.50 -8.64 8.15
CA GLY A 615 -17.34 -8.26 9.56
C GLY A 615 -18.15 -9.13 10.50
N ALA A 616 -17.94 -8.93 11.80
CA ALA A 616 -18.78 -9.52 12.84
C ALA A 616 -20.20 -8.97 12.72
N GLY A 617 -21.22 -9.83 12.84
CA GLY A 617 -22.64 -9.48 12.87
C GLY A 617 -23.19 -9.27 14.27
N GLY A 618 -24.48 -8.96 14.39
CA GLY A 618 -25.21 -8.79 15.64
C GLY A 618 -25.04 -7.41 16.29
N LEU A 619 -25.52 -7.30 17.53
CA LEU A 619 -25.60 -6.05 18.31
C LEU A 619 -24.26 -5.32 18.54
N PHE A 620 -23.13 -5.99 18.34
CA PHE A 620 -21.79 -5.45 18.61
C PHE A 620 -21.06 -4.94 17.36
N THR A 621 -21.68 -5.01 16.19
CA THR A 621 -21.05 -4.64 14.90
C THR A 621 -20.52 -3.22 14.90
N GLU A 622 -21.32 -2.26 15.39
CA GLU A 622 -20.93 -0.84 15.44
C GLU A 622 -19.91 -0.54 16.54
N LEU A 623 -19.94 -1.30 17.63
CA LEU A 623 -19.05 -1.11 18.80
C LEU A 623 -17.65 -1.66 18.56
N LEU A 624 -17.51 -2.82 17.94
CA LEU A 624 -16.23 -3.51 17.79
C LEU A 624 -15.45 -3.09 16.54
N ARG A 625 -16.12 -2.55 15.52
CA ARG A 625 -15.55 -2.17 14.21
C ARG A 625 -14.64 -3.27 13.62
N ASP A 626 -15.02 -4.55 13.86
CA ASP A 626 -14.27 -5.71 13.39
C ASP A 626 -14.71 -6.06 11.98
N ALA A 627 -14.15 -5.36 11.01
CA ALA A 627 -14.47 -5.52 9.59
C ALA A 627 -13.20 -5.48 8.73
N CYS A 628 -13.22 -6.22 7.64
CA CYS A 628 -12.17 -6.29 6.63
C CYS A 628 -12.73 -5.94 5.25
N LEU A 629 -11.98 -5.13 4.48
CA LEU A 629 -12.32 -4.71 3.14
C LEU A 629 -11.38 -5.34 2.12
N ARG A 630 -11.89 -5.65 0.91
CA ARG A 630 -11.09 -6.03 -0.27
C ARG A 630 -11.70 -5.47 -1.55
N ILE A 631 -10.83 -5.06 -2.45
CA ILE A 631 -11.21 -4.63 -3.80
C ILE A 631 -11.55 -5.87 -4.61
N ALA A 632 -12.69 -5.87 -5.26
CA ALA A 632 -13.18 -6.95 -6.11
C ALA A 632 -12.68 -6.80 -7.57
N PRO A 633 -12.63 -7.90 -8.36
CA PRO A 633 -12.91 -9.28 -7.97
C PRO A 633 -11.75 -9.92 -7.22
N PHE A 634 -12.02 -10.96 -6.45
CA PHE A 634 -10.99 -11.78 -5.79
C PHE A 634 -11.50 -13.22 -5.66
N GLU A 635 -10.56 -14.15 -5.49
CA GLU A 635 -10.82 -15.56 -5.35
C GLU A 635 -10.99 -16.00 -3.88
N ARG A 636 -11.38 -17.25 -3.70
CA ARG A 636 -11.68 -17.87 -2.40
C ARG A 636 -10.53 -17.73 -1.39
N GLU A 637 -9.29 -17.84 -1.83
CA GLU A 637 -8.10 -17.73 -0.98
C GLU A 637 -7.98 -16.34 -0.35
N GLU A 638 -8.31 -15.27 -1.09
CA GLU A 638 -8.32 -13.91 -0.54
C GLU A 638 -9.48 -13.72 0.44
N ALA A 639 -10.64 -14.29 0.15
CA ALA A 639 -11.77 -14.30 1.09
C ALA A 639 -11.42 -15.00 2.41
N LEU A 640 -10.70 -16.13 2.38
CA LEU A 640 -10.21 -16.80 3.59
C LEU A 640 -9.23 -15.92 4.37
N ARG A 641 -8.38 -15.14 3.70
CA ARG A 641 -7.50 -14.16 4.35
C ARG A 641 -8.29 -13.03 5.02
N MET A 642 -9.32 -12.50 4.34
CA MET A 642 -10.24 -11.51 4.93
C MET A 642 -10.84 -12.03 6.24
N ILE A 643 -11.45 -13.21 6.20
CA ILE A 643 -12.07 -13.86 7.37
C ILE A 643 -11.02 -14.05 8.47
N GLY A 644 -9.82 -14.55 8.12
CA GLY A 644 -8.74 -14.80 9.06
C GLY A 644 -8.17 -13.56 9.75
N SER A 645 -8.33 -12.36 9.15
CA SER A 645 -7.87 -11.10 9.73
C SER A 645 -8.82 -10.51 10.78
N LEU A 646 -10.07 -11.00 10.85
CA LEU A 646 -11.06 -10.56 11.83
C LEU A 646 -10.75 -11.08 13.22
N ARG A 647 -11.01 -10.29 14.25
CA ARG A 647 -11.01 -10.77 15.65
C ARG A 647 -12.09 -11.84 15.86
N ALA A 648 -13.23 -11.68 15.21
CA ALA A 648 -14.34 -12.64 15.19
C ALA A 648 -13.97 -13.99 14.53
N ALA A 649 -12.84 -14.10 13.83
CA ALA A 649 -12.37 -15.38 13.26
C ALA A 649 -12.25 -16.48 14.33
N ARG A 650 -11.95 -16.13 15.58
CA ARG A 650 -11.92 -17.07 16.72
C ARG A 650 -13.27 -17.72 16.99
N LEU A 651 -14.39 -17.00 16.81
CA LEU A 651 -15.72 -17.53 16.95
C LEU A 651 -16.03 -18.58 15.87
N LEU A 652 -15.52 -18.35 14.66
CA LEU A 652 -15.67 -19.29 13.54
C LEU A 652 -14.77 -20.53 13.68
N GLN A 653 -13.71 -20.47 14.48
CA GLN A 653 -12.83 -21.61 14.75
C GLN A 653 -13.36 -22.54 15.86
N GLY A 654 -14.40 -22.12 16.56
CA GLY A 654 -14.89 -22.77 17.76
C GLY A 654 -14.30 -22.17 19.04
N TYR A 655 -15.14 -21.71 19.94
CA TYR A 655 -14.74 -21.05 21.19
C TYR A 655 -15.57 -21.53 22.36
N ARG A 656 -14.94 -21.85 23.52
CA ARG A 656 -15.58 -22.29 24.75
C ARG A 656 -16.58 -23.45 24.56
N GLY A 657 -16.20 -24.45 23.76
CA GLY A 657 -17.04 -25.64 23.54
C GLY A 657 -18.06 -25.50 22.40
N SER A 658 -18.17 -24.34 21.75
CA SER A 658 -18.95 -24.21 20.53
C SER A 658 -18.22 -24.87 19.35
N PRO A 659 -18.92 -25.57 18.45
CA PRO A 659 -18.30 -26.20 17.30
C PRO A 659 -17.77 -25.15 16.29
N ALA A 660 -16.76 -25.55 15.51
CA ALA A 660 -16.26 -24.72 14.41
C ALA A 660 -17.35 -24.47 13.36
N ARG A 661 -17.25 -23.35 12.66
CA ARG A 661 -18.17 -22.93 11.61
C ARG A 661 -17.53 -23.05 10.23
N ASP A 662 -18.35 -23.16 9.22
CA ASP A 662 -17.91 -23.34 7.83
C ASP A 662 -17.36 -22.03 7.23
N ARG A 663 -16.08 -21.73 7.53
CA ARG A 663 -15.37 -20.60 6.96
C ARG A 663 -15.21 -20.71 5.44
N GLY A 664 -15.19 -21.95 4.91
CA GLY A 664 -15.11 -22.21 3.48
C GLY A 664 -16.35 -21.70 2.75
N ALA A 665 -17.54 -22.05 3.27
CA ALA A 665 -18.80 -21.57 2.70
C ALA A 665 -18.94 -20.05 2.77
N LEU A 666 -18.49 -19.40 3.84
CA LEU A 666 -18.45 -17.93 3.93
C LEU A 666 -17.48 -17.35 2.90
N ALA A 667 -16.31 -17.96 2.69
CA ALA A 667 -15.33 -17.52 1.71
C ALA A 667 -15.88 -17.65 0.26
N ASP A 668 -16.57 -18.74 -0.04
CA ASP A 668 -17.23 -18.96 -1.34
C ASP A 668 -18.33 -17.91 -1.59
N LEU A 669 -19.10 -17.55 -0.56
CA LEU A 669 -20.10 -16.48 -0.63
C LEU A 669 -19.46 -15.12 -0.93
N LEU A 670 -18.37 -14.77 -0.25
CA LEU A 670 -17.64 -13.51 -0.47
C LEU A 670 -17.00 -13.44 -1.85
N ALA A 671 -16.37 -14.49 -2.34
CA ALA A 671 -15.80 -14.55 -3.69
C ALA A 671 -16.89 -14.43 -4.77
N ARG A 672 -18.06 -15.03 -4.54
CA ARG A 672 -19.23 -14.89 -5.41
C ARG A 672 -19.77 -13.46 -5.41
N LEU A 673 -19.86 -12.82 -4.23
CA LEU A 673 -20.26 -11.43 -4.08
C LEU A 673 -19.30 -10.48 -4.83
N ALA A 674 -18.00 -10.73 -4.73
CA ALA A 674 -16.98 -9.97 -5.43
C ALA A 674 -17.14 -10.06 -6.97
N ARG A 675 -17.38 -11.26 -7.50
CA ARG A 675 -17.64 -11.48 -8.93
C ARG A 675 -18.96 -10.86 -9.39
N LEU A 676 -20.02 -11.00 -8.60
CA LEU A 676 -21.34 -10.41 -8.90
C LEU A 676 -21.23 -8.89 -9.05
N ALA A 677 -20.60 -8.21 -8.08
CA ALA A 677 -20.45 -6.77 -8.07
C ALA A 677 -19.55 -6.24 -9.21
N SER A 678 -18.59 -7.05 -9.66
CA SER A 678 -17.76 -6.70 -10.82
C SER A 678 -18.51 -6.89 -12.14
N ARG A 679 -19.39 -7.91 -12.24
CA ARG A 679 -20.20 -8.20 -13.43
C ARG A 679 -21.36 -7.22 -13.63
N TYR A 680 -21.99 -6.73 -12.55
CA TYR A 680 -23.12 -5.79 -12.61
C TYR A 680 -22.74 -4.38 -12.13
N PRO A 681 -22.25 -3.49 -13.03
CA PRO A 681 -21.85 -2.13 -12.66
C PRO A 681 -22.94 -1.27 -12.03
N ALA A 682 -24.21 -1.57 -12.29
CA ALA A 682 -25.36 -0.87 -11.71
C ALA A 682 -25.49 -1.08 -10.19
N ILE A 683 -24.94 -2.16 -9.63
CA ILE A 683 -24.93 -2.39 -8.19
C ILE A 683 -24.01 -1.36 -7.51
N ARG A 684 -24.61 -0.37 -6.83
CA ARG A 684 -23.88 0.61 -6.02
C ARG A 684 -23.57 0.10 -4.63
N GLU A 685 -24.55 -0.59 -4.02
CA GLU A 685 -24.42 -1.18 -2.69
C GLU A 685 -25.30 -2.44 -2.61
N LEU A 686 -24.74 -3.53 -2.09
CA LEU A 686 -25.49 -4.75 -1.77
C LEU A 686 -25.03 -5.22 -0.40
N ASP A 687 -25.98 -5.40 0.52
CA ASP A 687 -25.70 -5.72 1.91
C ASP A 687 -26.42 -7.01 2.33
N PHE A 688 -25.69 -7.91 2.97
CA PHE A 688 -26.15 -9.15 3.57
C PHE A 688 -25.97 -9.06 5.08
N ASN A 689 -27.07 -8.85 5.81
CA ASN A 689 -27.02 -8.64 7.27
C ASN A 689 -28.28 -9.18 7.97
N PRO A 690 -28.18 -10.35 8.66
CA PRO A 690 -26.98 -11.16 8.88
C PRO A 690 -26.68 -12.18 7.75
N VAL A 691 -25.44 -12.68 7.74
CA VAL A 691 -25.05 -13.95 7.14
C VAL A 691 -24.86 -14.97 8.26
N PHE A 692 -25.65 -16.02 8.26
CA PHE A 692 -25.61 -17.11 9.24
C PHE A 692 -24.57 -18.15 8.85
N VAL A 693 -23.44 -18.22 9.58
CA VAL A 693 -22.41 -19.22 9.35
C VAL A 693 -22.64 -20.42 10.25
N LEU A 694 -22.99 -21.55 9.66
CA LEU A 694 -23.32 -22.81 10.31
C LEU A 694 -22.08 -23.71 10.47
N GLU A 695 -22.24 -24.88 11.08
CA GLU A 695 -21.21 -25.93 11.07
C GLU A 695 -20.94 -26.45 9.65
N ARG A 696 -21.97 -26.42 8.80
CA ARG A 696 -21.90 -26.73 7.37
C ARG A 696 -22.73 -25.70 6.61
N GLY A 697 -22.09 -24.94 5.73
CA GLY A 697 -22.71 -23.92 4.92
C GLY A 697 -22.85 -22.55 5.58
N ALA A 698 -23.23 -21.58 4.79
CA ALA A 698 -23.59 -20.23 5.18
C ALA A 698 -24.90 -19.85 4.51
N LEU A 699 -25.78 -19.08 5.16
CA LEU A 699 -27.09 -18.68 4.64
C LEU A 699 -27.27 -17.17 4.82
N ILE A 700 -27.87 -16.50 3.84
CA ILE A 700 -28.16 -15.07 3.90
C ILE A 700 -29.49 -14.88 4.64
N GLY A 701 -29.45 -14.13 5.75
CA GLY A 701 -30.62 -13.87 6.57
C GLY A 701 -31.46 -12.70 6.08
N ASP A 702 -30.83 -11.65 5.62
CA ASP A 702 -31.52 -10.46 5.04
C ASP A 702 -30.64 -9.82 3.96
N VAL A 703 -31.28 -9.12 3.02
CA VAL A 703 -30.62 -8.54 1.85
C VAL A 703 -31.20 -7.18 1.51
N ARG A 704 -30.28 -6.26 1.13
CA ARG A 704 -30.63 -4.92 0.65
C ARG A 704 -29.77 -4.57 -0.56
N LEU A 705 -30.42 -4.04 -1.60
CA LEU A 705 -29.76 -3.58 -2.83
C LEU A 705 -30.03 -2.09 -3.04
N LEU A 706 -28.98 -1.37 -3.45
CA LEU A 706 -29.02 -0.01 -3.99
C LEU A 706 -28.41 -0.02 -5.40
N VAL A 707 -29.17 0.41 -6.38
CA VAL A 707 -28.79 0.53 -7.80
C VAL A 707 -28.45 1.97 -8.15
#